data_6974f6a543614f26e6eb8fbc1ce6360f
#
_entry.id   6974f6a543614f26e6eb8fbc1ce6360f
#
_cell.length_a   1.000
_cell.length_b   1.000
_cell.length_c   1.000
_cell.angle_alpha   90.00
_cell.angle_beta   90.00
_cell.angle_gamma   90.00
#
_symmetry.space_group_name_H-M   'P 1'
#
loop_
_entity.id
_entity.type
_entity.pdbx_description
1 polymer ?
#
loop_
_entity_poly.entity_id
_entity_poly.type
_entity_poly.pdbx_seq_one_letter_code
_entity_poly.pdbx_strand_id
1 'polypeptide(L)'
;MSLKYEKRSHLAFEYELPKQKKRKRYFTAGDNFVFISKLSDNRYEFKLCDTFKSLNSNEIKLELTEEEQDLFNLLNEFVYSTSINTIMRVAGGWVRDKLLNKLDILNNLQHDNGNIQSKENAIIEHSIPKFVPVSLSKDIDIAIDNMSGKSFAEKFDTWLQQKYSYPRISIGIIAKDPDKSKHLETATLKYGEFSLDIVNLRTETYTKDSRIPIIKCGLPEEDALRRDFTINSMFYNINNGKLEDFTKKGLEDLYNQVIRTPLNPIQTLLDDPLRVLRAFRFAARLHFRLDNELLEACNEPALNEALATKVSRERIGAEVHEMVTNLSIGNPAIGLRMITNSGLADSVFKLPNTKIFHYNDKSICVIPPKKWYELGPFVVEICHRLIELSELKDAFKSILVFDKCENWVITTYGAFCLPLAEYRCISSKDKETTLVKMILTDSLKLPNRISDAVSTLLESLFSTLPLILNFSNQIPTKEAFLQSKETLINSSMDQKISYSRGMEDSNQKENSPYLLDNIYKKIPLWSCYQRYIKQLLNGSQRRRVELGLFVLHTGKFWLETLFIALANDLVQDKFTSNYDNTHKIWTDAELTKTFEKNHFTLLMHEIFELDLQNVWNMNSLINGEILMSILPKIPKGPIFRDILDTAKIWSLAFPNKSRFDCKLFLKTLFKQYV
;
A
#
# COMPACT_ATOMS: atom_id res chain seq x y z
N MET A 1 6.45 19.53 60.06
CA MET A 1 6.28 20.44 58.92
C MET A 1 5.89 19.62 57.73
N SER A 2 4.62 19.59 57.46
CA SER A 2 3.97 18.84 56.38
C SER A 2 3.84 19.72 55.15
N LEU A 3 4.42 19.34 54.05
CA LEU A 3 4.16 19.98 52.76
C LEU A 3 3.12 19.14 52.01
N LYS A 4 1.93 19.71 51.89
CA LYS A 4 0.84 19.22 51.05
C LYS A 4 1.22 19.37 49.58
N TYR A 5 1.21 18.27 48.84
CA TYR A 5 1.16 18.28 47.37
C TYR A 5 -0.30 18.51 46.94
N GLU A 6 -0.58 19.66 46.41
CA GLU A 6 -1.82 19.96 45.70
C GLU A 6 -1.81 19.23 44.33
N LYS A 7 -2.83 18.42 44.15
CA LYS A 7 -3.23 17.86 42.86
C LYS A 7 -3.70 19.00 41.94
N ARG A 8 -2.89 19.37 40.96
CA ARG A 8 -3.41 20.14 39.82
C ARG A 8 -4.19 19.23 38.92
N SER A 9 -5.49 19.43 38.89
CA SER A 9 -6.47 18.85 38.02
C SER A 9 -6.11 19.10 36.55
N HIS A 10 -6.18 18.04 35.76
CA HIS A 10 -6.22 18.10 34.29
C HIS A 10 -7.41 18.99 33.86
N LEU A 11 -7.13 20.12 33.28
CA LEU A 11 -8.08 20.85 32.47
C LEU A 11 -8.25 20.08 31.18
N ALA A 12 -9.27 19.21 31.16
CA ALA A 12 -9.87 18.75 29.92
C ALA A 12 -10.51 20.01 29.30
N PHE A 13 -9.97 20.45 28.18
CA PHE A 13 -10.70 21.37 27.31
C PHE A 13 -11.82 20.55 26.65
N GLU A 14 -12.96 20.51 27.33
CA GLU A 14 -14.23 20.21 26.70
C GLU A 14 -14.56 21.37 25.76
N TYR A 15 -14.27 21.20 24.48
CA TYR A 15 -14.93 22.01 23.47
C TYR A 15 -16.39 21.54 23.40
N GLU A 16 -17.27 22.24 24.06
CA GLU A 16 -18.69 22.20 23.74
C GLU A 16 -18.86 22.68 22.31
N LEU A 17 -18.97 21.71 21.40
CA LEU A 17 -19.48 21.96 20.06
C LEU A 17 -20.93 22.45 20.19
N PRO A 18 -21.32 23.54 19.51
CA PRO A 18 -22.70 23.99 19.50
C PRO A 18 -23.57 22.80 19.10
N LYS A 19 -24.75 22.68 19.72
CA LYS A 19 -25.74 21.62 19.47
C LYS A 19 -26.24 21.64 18.02
N GLN A 20 -25.40 21.31 17.09
CA GLN A 20 -25.74 20.97 15.71
C GLN A 20 -25.73 19.45 15.57
N LYS A 21 -26.84 18.93 15.04
CA LYS A 21 -27.19 17.54 14.78
C LYS A 21 -25.96 16.70 14.45
N LYS A 22 -25.63 15.69 15.28
CA LYS A 22 -24.57 14.72 15.05
C LYS A 22 -24.73 14.07 13.66
N ARG A 23 -23.92 14.47 12.69
CA ARG A 23 -23.85 13.81 11.38
C ARG A 23 -22.96 12.58 11.54
N LYS A 24 -23.54 11.40 11.48
CA LYS A 24 -22.77 10.14 11.40
C LYS A 24 -22.15 10.07 10.01
N ARG A 25 -20.84 9.89 9.93
CA ARG A 25 -20.11 9.69 8.67
C ARG A 25 -20.14 8.22 8.32
N TYR A 26 -20.63 7.88 7.15
CA TYR A 26 -20.61 6.53 6.61
C TYR A 26 -19.72 6.52 5.37
N PHE A 27 -18.92 5.49 5.24
CA PHE A 27 -18.13 5.25 4.02
C PHE A 27 -18.97 4.38 3.10
N THR A 28 -19.27 4.86 1.91
CA THR A 28 -19.86 4.05 0.85
C THR A 28 -18.81 3.69 -0.18
N ALA A 29 -18.85 2.48 -0.69
CA ALA A 29 -18.04 2.04 -1.80
C ALA A 29 -18.54 2.73 -3.08
N GLY A 30 -17.63 3.37 -3.80
CA GLY A 30 -17.95 4.08 -5.04
C GLY A 30 -17.50 5.53 -5.03
N ASP A 31 -17.06 6.01 -6.16
CA ASP A 31 -16.24 7.17 -6.48
C ASP A 31 -16.60 8.54 -5.88
N ASN A 32 -17.50 8.61 -4.92
CA ASN A 32 -17.84 9.86 -4.24
C ASN A 32 -18.08 9.61 -2.75
N PHE A 33 -17.31 10.27 -1.89
CA PHE A 33 -17.63 10.42 -0.48
C PHE A 33 -18.90 11.28 -0.35
N VAL A 34 -20.05 10.65 -0.43
CA VAL A 34 -21.32 11.35 -0.22
C VAL A 34 -21.53 11.53 1.26
N PHE A 35 -21.51 12.76 1.75
CA PHE A 35 -22.08 13.11 3.03
C PHE A 35 -23.60 12.96 2.95
N ILE A 36 -24.12 11.85 3.39
CA ILE A 36 -25.56 11.68 3.49
C ILE A 36 -26.01 12.42 4.74
N SER A 37 -26.70 13.55 4.57
CA SER A 37 -27.41 14.19 5.65
C SER A 37 -28.50 13.23 6.16
N LYS A 38 -28.57 13.08 7.49
CA LYS A 38 -29.57 12.28 8.17
C LYS A 38 -30.96 12.72 7.73
N LEU A 39 -31.68 11.87 7.00
CA LEU A 39 -33.14 11.97 6.93
C LEU A 39 -33.69 11.67 8.33
N SER A 40 -34.83 12.26 8.66
CA SER A 40 -35.41 12.34 10.01
C SER A 40 -35.67 11.01 10.72
N ASP A 41 -35.51 9.87 10.03
CA ASP A 41 -35.63 8.54 10.60
C ASP A 41 -34.36 7.70 10.36
N ASN A 42 -33.81 7.16 11.44
CA ASN A 42 -32.54 6.42 11.52
C ASN A 42 -32.51 5.06 10.78
N ARG A 43 -33.33 4.85 9.76
CA ARG A 43 -33.41 3.59 9.03
C ARG A 43 -33.10 3.81 7.56
N TYR A 44 -32.00 3.21 7.11
CA TYR A 44 -31.77 2.97 5.69
C TYR A 44 -32.35 1.59 5.39
N GLU A 45 -33.57 1.53 4.89
CA GLU A 45 -34.09 0.33 4.23
C GLU A 45 -33.52 0.32 2.80
N PHE A 46 -32.48 -0.47 2.58
CA PHE A 46 -32.17 -0.92 1.23
C PHE A 46 -33.24 -1.97 0.87
N LYS A 47 -34.06 -1.68 -0.10
CA LYS A 47 -34.95 -2.70 -0.66
C LYS A 47 -34.08 -3.72 -1.39
N LEU A 48 -33.90 -4.91 -0.80
CA LEU A 48 -33.44 -6.09 -1.51
C LEU A 48 -34.28 -6.23 -2.78
N CYS A 49 -33.65 -6.52 -3.90
CA CYS A 49 -34.37 -7.00 -5.08
C CYS A 49 -35.23 -8.18 -4.64
N ASP A 50 -36.52 -8.12 -4.91
CA ASP A 50 -37.49 -9.13 -4.44
C ASP A 50 -37.10 -10.55 -4.87
N THR A 51 -36.33 -10.70 -5.94
CA THR A 51 -35.72 -11.94 -6.41
C THR A 51 -34.74 -12.53 -5.40
N PHE A 52 -34.02 -11.72 -4.62
CA PHE A 52 -33.06 -12.21 -3.62
C PHE A 52 -33.70 -12.49 -2.25
N LYS A 53 -34.77 -11.77 -1.90
CA LYS A 53 -35.55 -12.01 -0.68
C LYS A 53 -36.24 -13.39 -0.68
N SER A 54 -36.51 -13.95 -1.86
CA SER A 54 -37.15 -15.24 -2.04
C SER A 54 -36.18 -16.42 -2.14
N LEU A 55 -34.87 -16.20 -2.30
CA LEU A 55 -33.90 -17.28 -2.45
C LEU A 55 -33.47 -17.83 -1.08
N ASN A 56 -33.92 -19.03 -0.79
CA ASN A 56 -33.32 -19.85 0.27
C ASN A 56 -31.87 -20.17 -0.11
N SER A 57 -30.95 -20.18 0.87
CA SER A 57 -29.53 -20.55 0.66
C SER A 57 -29.38 -21.91 -0.07
N ASN A 58 -30.33 -22.79 0.08
CA ASN A 58 -30.39 -24.09 -0.58
C ASN A 58 -30.66 -24.05 -2.09
N GLU A 59 -31.11 -22.92 -2.64
CA GLU A 59 -31.44 -22.75 -4.07
C GLU A 59 -30.34 -22.08 -4.86
N ILE A 60 -29.36 -21.47 -4.19
CA ILE A 60 -28.22 -20.82 -4.83
C ILE A 60 -27.19 -21.88 -5.21
N LYS A 61 -27.06 -22.15 -6.50
CA LYS A 61 -26.00 -23.00 -7.04
C LYS A 61 -24.77 -22.14 -7.31
N LEU A 62 -23.62 -22.54 -6.75
CA LEU A 62 -22.34 -21.96 -7.10
C LEU A 62 -21.85 -22.50 -8.45
N GLU A 63 -21.26 -21.65 -9.25
CA GLU A 63 -20.62 -22.04 -10.50
C GLU A 63 -19.21 -22.51 -10.21
N LEU A 64 -18.94 -23.79 -10.50
CA LEU A 64 -17.62 -24.38 -10.38
C LEU A 64 -16.92 -24.32 -11.72
N THR A 65 -15.60 -24.19 -11.73
CA THR A 65 -14.81 -24.44 -12.95
C THR A 65 -14.76 -25.95 -13.23
N GLU A 66 -14.39 -26.33 -14.43
CA GLU A 66 -14.25 -27.76 -14.77
C GLU A 66 -13.25 -28.46 -13.84
N GLU A 67 -12.13 -27.82 -13.54
CA GLU A 67 -11.11 -28.37 -12.64
C GLU A 67 -11.61 -28.51 -11.19
N GLU A 68 -12.40 -27.55 -10.70
CA GLU A 68 -13.04 -27.64 -9.37
C GLU A 68 -14.08 -28.74 -9.31
N GLN A 69 -14.88 -28.88 -10.37
CA GLN A 69 -15.88 -29.95 -10.46
C GLN A 69 -15.21 -31.31 -10.48
N ASP A 70 -14.14 -31.48 -11.24
CA ASP A 70 -13.37 -32.72 -11.28
C ASP A 70 -12.76 -33.06 -9.92
N LEU A 71 -12.17 -32.06 -9.25
CA LEU A 71 -11.62 -32.24 -7.90
C LEU A 71 -12.72 -32.66 -6.90
N PHE A 72 -13.87 -32.01 -6.92
CA PHE A 72 -14.97 -32.32 -5.97
C PHE A 72 -15.62 -33.67 -6.29
N ASN A 73 -15.72 -34.03 -7.55
CA ASN A 73 -16.16 -35.36 -7.95
C ASN A 73 -15.18 -36.45 -7.45
N LEU A 74 -13.89 -36.22 -7.59
CA LEU A 74 -12.84 -37.13 -7.10
C LEU A 74 -12.89 -37.32 -5.58
N LEU A 75 -13.05 -36.22 -4.82
CA LEU A 75 -13.19 -36.27 -3.36
C LEU A 75 -14.45 -37.02 -2.93
N ASN A 76 -15.57 -36.82 -3.63
CA ASN A 76 -16.78 -37.56 -3.39
C ASN A 76 -16.61 -39.05 -3.70
N GLU A 77 -15.98 -39.40 -4.79
CA GLU A 77 -15.68 -40.77 -5.17
C GLU A 77 -14.80 -41.47 -4.13
N PHE A 78 -13.77 -40.77 -3.64
CA PHE A 78 -12.96 -41.29 -2.52
C PHE A 78 -13.78 -41.62 -1.28
N VAL A 79 -14.60 -40.68 -0.83
CA VAL A 79 -15.45 -40.88 0.37
C VAL A 79 -16.42 -42.03 0.19
N TYR A 80 -17.09 -42.13 -0.96
CA TYR A 80 -18.04 -43.21 -1.26
C TYR A 80 -17.35 -44.55 -1.36
N SER A 81 -16.23 -44.66 -2.11
CA SER A 81 -15.57 -45.94 -2.37
C SER A 81 -14.87 -46.52 -1.16
N THR A 82 -14.48 -45.68 -0.20
CA THR A 82 -13.81 -46.10 1.04
C THR A 82 -14.75 -46.20 2.23
N SER A 83 -16.05 -45.96 2.03
CA SER A 83 -17.08 -45.97 3.10
C SER A 83 -16.75 -45.03 4.27
N ILE A 84 -16.03 -43.95 3.99
CA ILE A 84 -15.74 -42.89 4.95
C ILE A 84 -16.99 -42.01 5.03
N ASN A 85 -17.73 -42.08 6.13
CA ASN A 85 -18.92 -41.23 6.36
C ASN A 85 -18.49 -39.85 6.83
N THR A 86 -17.85 -39.04 5.95
CA THR A 86 -17.48 -37.64 6.27
C THR A 86 -18.21 -36.66 5.36
N ILE A 87 -18.61 -35.56 5.95
CA ILE A 87 -19.14 -34.41 5.19
C ILE A 87 -18.03 -33.40 5.02
N MET A 88 -17.73 -33.11 3.73
CA MET A 88 -16.71 -32.19 3.33
C MET A 88 -17.33 -30.82 3.00
N ARG A 89 -16.82 -29.75 3.60
CA ARG A 89 -17.33 -28.38 3.41
C ARG A 89 -16.18 -27.46 3.02
N VAL A 90 -16.27 -26.84 1.85
CA VAL A 90 -15.38 -25.70 1.55
C VAL A 90 -15.84 -24.50 2.36
N ALA A 91 -14.91 -23.77 2.96
CA ALA A 91 -15.20 -22.70 3.89
C ALA A 91 -14.53 -21.38 3.51
N GLY A 92 -15.05 -20.29 4.04
CA GLY A 92 -14.34 -19.01 4.09
C GLY A 92 -14.29 -18.22 2.79
N GLY A 93 -13.09 -17.75 2.45
CA GLY A 93 -12.89 -16.80 1.36
C GLY A 93 -13.30 -17.32 -0.02
N TRP A 94 -13.04 -18.60 -0.31
CA TRP A 94 -13.41 -19.21 -1.59
C TRP A 94 -14.92 -19.13 -1.85
N VAL A 95 -15.75 -19.43 -0.83
CA VAL A 95 -17.22 -19.37 -0.94
C VAL A 95 -17.69 -17.94 -1.18
N ARG A 96 -17.17 -16.99 -0.40
CA ARG A 96 -17.48 -15.57 -0.55
C ARG A 96 -17.12 -15.06 -1.95
N ASP A 97 -15.92 -15.35 -2.42
CA ASP A 97 -15.40 -14.80 -3.67
C ASP A 97 -16.17 -15.38 -4.89
N LYS A 98 -16.57 -16.65 -4.83
CA LYS A 98 -17.48 -17.27 -5.82
C LYS A 98 -18.86 -16.58 -5.86
N LEU A 99 -19.42 -16.29 -4.70
CA LEU A 99 -20.71 -15.60 -4.60
C LEU A 99 -20.61 -14.15 -5.12
N LEU A 100 -19.54 -13.44 -4.81
CA LEU A 100 -19.31 -12.07 -5.32
C LEU A 100 -19.25 -12.02 -6.83
N ASN A 101 -18.49 -12.93 -7.46
CA ASN A 101 -18.39 -12.99 -8.91
C ASN A 101 -19.75 -13.31 -9.57
N LYS A 102 -20.55 -14.18 -8.94
CA LYS A 102 -21.91 -14.47 -9.41
C LYS A 102 -22.84 -13.26 -9.31
N LEU A 103 -22.75 -12.50 -8.21
CA LEU A 103 -23.55 -11.29 -8.00
C LEU A 103 -23.17 -10.19 -9.02
N ASP A 104 -21.89 -10.03 -9.35
CA ASP A 104 -21.41 -9.12 -10.36
C ASP A 104 -21.99 -9.46 -11.75
N ILE A 105 -21.95 -10.73 -12.14
CA ILE A 105 -22.54 -11.20 -13.42
C ILE A 105 -24.02 -10.91 -13.46
N LEU A 106 -24.77 -11.19 -12.40
CA LEU A 106 -26.22 -10.94 -12.36
C LEU A 106 -26.57 -9.46 -12.45
N ASN A 107 -25.80 -8.59 -11.82
CA ASN A 107 -25.98 -7.15 -11.92
C ASN A 107 -25.72 -6.64 -13.35
N ASN A 108 -24.64 -7.08 -13.97
CA ASN A 108 -24.29 -6.67 -15.34
C ASN A 108 -25.38 -7.11 -16.35
N LEU A 109 -25.95 -8.31 -16.21
CA LEU A 109 -27.04 -8.78 -17.06
C LEU A 109 -28.34 -7.98 -16.90
N GLN A 110 -28.60 -7.41 -15.71
CA GLN A 110 -29.77 -6.55 -15.50
C GLN A 110 -29.60 -5.17 -16.14
N HIS A 111 -28.38 -4.62 -16.18
CA HIS A 111 -28.08 -3.37 -16.86
C HIS A 111 -28.22 -3.49 -18.39
N ASP A 112 -27.79 -4.59 -18.99
CA ASP A 112 -27.89 -4.81 -20.44
C ASP A 112 -29.34 -4.97 -20.93
N ASN A 113 -30.19 -5.57 -20.10
CA ASN A 113 -31.61 -5.77 -20.43
C ASN A 113 -32.50 -4.54 -20.17
N GLY A 114 -32.00 -3.52 -19.46
CA GLY A 114 -32.70 -2.29 -19.10
C GLY A 114 -32.69 -1.18 -20.15
N ASN A 115 -32.06 -1.37 -21.30
CA ASN A 115 -31.86 -0.33 -22.34
C ASN A 115 -33.08 -0.08 -23.24
N ILE A 116 -34.28 -0.49 -22.85
CA ILE A 116 -35.54 -0.14 -23.54
C ILE A 116 -36.49 0.57 -22.56
N GLN A 117 -36.57 1.87 -22.73
CA GLN A 117 -37.59 2.83 -22.23
C GLN A 117 -37.24 3.71 -21.01
N SER A 118 -37.31 4.99 -21.35
CA SER A 118 -37.65 6.21 -20.57
C SER A 118 -36.55 6.91 -19.76
N LYS A 119 -36.31 8.14 -20.17
CA LYS A 119 -35.47 9.19 -19.57
C LYS A 119 -35.91 9.67 -18.16
N GLU A 120 -36.87 9.03 -17.53
CA GLU A 120 -37.38 9.40 -16.21
C GLU A 120 -36.75 8.60 -15.04
N ASN A 121 -35.99 7.57 -15.34
CA ASN A 121 -35.41 6.67 -14.32
C ASN A 121 -33.93 6.99 -13.91
N ALA A 122 -33.40 8.13 -14.31
CA ALA A 122 -32.02 8.53 -13.96
C ALA A 122 -31.77 8.71 -12.45
N ILE A 123 -32.79 8.68 -11.60
CA ILE A 123 -32.71 8.78 -10.15
C ILE A 123 -32.58 7.38 -9.49
N ILE A 124 -32.90 6.30 -10.20
CA ILE A 124 -32.91 4.93 -9.68
C ILE A 124 -31.57 4.22 -9.94
N GLU A 125 -30.74 4.68 -10.87
CA GLU A 125 -29.43 4.08 -11.21
C GLU A 125 -28.41 4.07 -10.05
N HIS A 126 -28.64 4.83 -8.98
CA HIS A 126 -27.77 4.86 -7.80
C HIS A 126 -28.09 3.83 -6.70
N SER A 127 -29.04 2.93 -6.91
CA SER A 127 -29.52 2.01 -5.86
C SER A 127 -29.04 0.56 -5.96
N ILE A 128 -28.38 0.17 -7.04
CA ILE A 128 -27.87 -1.21 -7.20
C ILE A 128 -26.42 -1.28 -6.71
N PRO A 129 -26.08 -2.15 -5.75
CA PRO A 129 -24.70 -2.32 -5.28
C PRO A 129 -23.80 -2.77 -6.44
N LYS A 130 -22.76 -2.01 -6.74
CA LYS A 130 -21.74 -2.41 -7.70
C LYS A 130 -20.81 -3.40 -7.04
N PHE A 131 -20.76 -4.63 -7.52
CA PHE A 131 -19.80 -5.63 -7.07
C PHE A 131 -18.54 -5.54 -7.92
N VAL A 132 -17.40 -5.84 -7.29
CA VAL A 132 -16.11 -5.88 -7.98
C VAL A 132 -15.70 -7.34 -8.10
N PRO A 133 -15.43 -7.84 -9.32
CA PRO A 133 -15.04 -9.23 -9.51
C PRO A 133 -13.73 -9.53 -8.80
N VAL A 134 -13.68 -10.64 -8.09
CA VAL A 134 -12.53 -11.07 -7.29
C VAL A 134 -11.81 -12.22 -7.99
N SER A 135 -10.49 -12.17 -8.04
CA SER A 135 -9.69 -13.31 -8.51
C SER A 135 -9.89 -14.50 -7.59
N LEU A 136 -10.27 -15.65 -8.16
CA LEU A 136 -10.50 -16.89 -7.42
C LEU A 136 -9.17 -17.49 -6.99
N SER A 137 -9.08 -17.85 -5.71
CA SER A 137 -7.94 -18.57 -5.16
C SER A 137 -8.01 -20.05 -5.51
N LYS A 138 -6.86 -20.65 -5.79
CA LYS A 138 -6.70 -22.12 -5.90
C LYS A 138 -6.40 -22.75 -4.53
N ASP A 139 -6.35 -21.96 -3.47
CA ASP A 139 -6.28 -22.45 -2.08
C ASP A 139 -7.71 -22.69 -1.58
N ILE A 140 -7.99 -23.93 -1.21
CA ILE A 140 -9.32 -24.38 -0.80
C ILE A 140 -9.25 -24.95 0.61
N ASP A 141 -9.92 -24.29 1.55
CA ASP A 141 -10.07 -24.74 2.94
C ASP A 141 -11.23 -25.76 3.04
N ILE A 142 -10.94 -27.01 3.34
CA ILE A 142 -11.95 -28.07 3.49
C ILE A 142 -12.10 -28.43 4.95
N ALA A 143 -13.24 -28.14 5.51
CA ALA A 143 -13.64 -28.57 6.87
C ALA A 143 -14.31 -29.93 6.81
N ILE A 144 -13.89 -30.85 7.70
CA ILE A 144 -14.43 -32.19 7.84
C ILE A 144 -14.89 -32.46 9.27
N ASP A 145 -15.84 -33.36 9.47
CA ASP A 145 -16.54 -33.54 10.75
C ASP A 145 -16.09 -34.74 11.60
N ASN A 146 -15.62 -35.83 11.01
CA ASN A 146 -15.49 -37.09 11.74
C ASN A 146 -14.07 -37.68 11.83
N MET A 147 -13.06 -37.04 11.25
CA MET A 147 -11.67 -37.49 11.36
C MET A 147 -10.68 -36.31 11.29
N SER A 148 -9.41 -36.55 11.65
CA SER A 148 -8.40 -35.51 11.52
C SER A 148 -8.03 -35.23 10.05
N GLY A 149 -7.65 -33.99 9.74
CA GLY A 149 -7.19 -33.61 8.40
C GLY A 149 -6.03 -34.48 7.91
N LYS A 150 -5.10 -34.84 8.80
CA LYS A 150 -4.00 -35.77 8.50
C LYS A 150 -4.51 -37.14 8.09
N SER A 151 -5.40 -37.74 8.90
CA SER A 151 -5.96 -39.09 8.60
C SER A 151 -6.68 -39.09 7.27
N PHE A 152 -7.43 -38.03 6.95
CA PHE A 152 -8.09 -37.87 5.67
C PHE A 152 -7.09 -37.79 4.53
N ALA A 153 -6.08 -36.94 4.63
CA ALA A 153 -5.07 -36.70 3.60
C ALA A 153 -4.25 -37.98 3.32
N GLU A 154 -3.83 -38.72 4.36
CA GLU A 154 -3.09 -39.97 4.21
C GLU A 154 -3.93 -41.06 3.54
N LYS A 155 -5.22 -41.19 3.91
CA LYS A 155 -6.13 -42.14 3.27
C LYS A 155 -6.42 -41.78 1.81
N PHE A 156 -6.57 -40.48 1.52
CA PHE A 156 -6.80 -40.00 0.16
C PHE A 156 -5.57 -40.25 -0.74
N ASP A 157 -4.36 -39.97 -0.27
CA ASP A 157 -3.12 -40.28 -0.99
C ASP A 157 -3.00 -41.78 -1.28
N THR A 158 -3.23 -42.64 -0.28
CA THR A 158 -3.21 -44.09 -0.42
C THR A 158 -4.23 -44.59 -1.45
N TRP A 159 -5.44 -44.05 -1.39
CA TRP A 159 -6.51 -44.41 -2.33
C TRP A 159 -6.19 -44.00 -3.78
N LEU A 160 -5.64 -42.80 -3.97
CA LEU A 160 -5.22 -42.34 -5.30
C LEU A 160 -4.12 -43.20 -5.90
N GLN A 161 -3.13 -43.61 -5.10
CA GLN A 161 -2.07 -44.53 -5.55
C GLN A 161 -2.64 -45.88 -5.96
N GLN A 162 -3.55 -46.44 -5.16
CA GLN A 162 -4.13 -47.78 -5.43
C GLN A 162 -5.07 -47.77 -6.64
N LYS A 163 -5.89 -46.74 -6.80
CA LYS A 163 -6.93 -46.74 -7.83
C LYS A 163 -6.45 -46.14 -9.16
N TYR A 164 -5.66 -45.06 -9.09
CA TYR A 164 -5.25 -44.34 -10.30
C TYR A 164 -3.76 -44.40 -10.60
N SER A 165 -3.00 -45.16 -9.79
CA SER A 165 -1.52 -45.19 -9.89
C SER A 165 -0.93 -43.77 -9.82
N TYR A 166 -1.61 -42.87 -9.09
CA TYR A 166 -1.19 -41.46 -8.98
C TYR A 166 0.11 -41.38 -8.17
N PRO A 167 1.04 -40.48 -8.53
CA PRO A 167 2.25 -40.28 -7.73
C PRO A 167 1.92 -39.86 -6.32
N ARG A 168 2.75 -40.27 -5.36
CA ARG A 168 2.57 -39.88 -3.95
C ARG A 168 2.49 -38.38 -3.79
N ILE A 169 1.43 -37.88 -3.12
CA ILE A 169 1.22 -36.47 -2.85
C ILE A 169 2.09 -36.02 -1.68
N SER A 170 2.68 -34.84 -1.82
CA SER A 170 3.36 -34.19 -0.68
C SER A 170 2.30 -33.68 0.31
N ILE A 171 2.27 -34.25 1.50
CA ILE A 171 1.37 -33.84 2.57
C ILE A 171 2.18 -33.05 3.61
N GLY A 172 1.91 -31.75 3.70
CA GLY A 172 2.39 -30.89 4.76
C GLY A 172 1.51 -31.05 5.99
N ILE A 173 2.07 -31.49 7.11
CA ILE A 173 1.32 -31.61 8.37
C ILE A 173 1.79 -30.49 9.29
N ILE A 174 0.85 -29.61 9.65
CA ILE A 174 1.05 -28.62 10.71
C ILE A 174 0.60 -29.32 11.99
N ALA A 175 1.57 -29.86 12.74
CA ALA A 175 1.30 -30.58 13.99
C ALA A 175 0.66 -29.65 15.02
N LYS A 176 -0.15 -30.25 15.90
CA LYS A 176 -0.71 -29.61 17.06
C LYS A 176 0.42 -29.08 17.96
N ASP A 177 0.45 -27.79 18.20
CA ASP A 177 1.38 -27.10 19.10
C ASP A 177 0.58 -26.07 19.94
N PRO A 178 0.09 -26.46 21.12
CA PRO A 178 -0.72 -25.59 21.97
C PRO A 178 -0.02 -24.30 22.36
N ASP A 179 1.31 -24.33 22.52
CA ASP A 179 2.12 -23.16 22.92
C ASP A 179 2.23 -22.14 21.79
N LYS A 180 2.04 -22.57 20.54
CA LYS A 180 2.07 -21.72 19.35
C LYS A 180 0.70 -21.48 18.72
N SER A 181 -0.39 -21.60 19.45
CA SER A 181 -1.76 -21.39 18.93
C SER A 181 -2.23 -22.43 17.88
N LYS A 182 -1.56 -23.59 17.80
CA LYS A 182 -1.86 -24.65 16.85
C LYS A 182 -2.54 -25.81 17.59
N HIS A 183 -3.82 -25.65 17.89
CA HIS A 183 -4.55 -26.63 18.70
C HIS A 183 -5.16 -27.77 17.89
N LEU A 184 -5.30 -27.64 16.57
CA LEU A 184 -5.74 -28.69 15.68
C LEU A 184 -4.65 -28.98 14.63
N GLU A 185 -4.58 -30.24 14.26
CA GLU A 185 -3.73 -30.72 13.18
C GLU A 185 -4.37 -30.33 11.85
N THR A 186 -3.65 -29.53 11.03
CA THR A 186 -4.04 -29.18 9.68
C THR A 186 -3.18 -29.98 8.71
N ALA A 187 -3.80 -30.57 7.69
CA ALA A 187 -3.08 -31.20 6.60
C ALA A 187 -3.22 -30.35 5.34
N THR A 188 -2.10 -29.91 4.82
CA THR A 188 -2.02 -29.22 3.51
C THR A 188 -1.54 -30.22 2.48
N LEU A 189 -2.27 -30.38 1.38
CA LEU A 189 -1.88 -31.21 0.25
C LEU A 189 -2.05 -30.46 -1.08
N LYS A 190 -1.18 -30.77 -2.04
CA LYS A 190 -1.28 -30.22 -3.40
C LYS A 190 -1.81 -31.28 -4.34
N TYR A 191 -2.90 -30.96 -5.05
CA TYR A 191 -3.45 -31.78 -6.11
C TYR A 191 -3.65 -30.95 -7.37
N GLY A 192 -2.91 -31.26 -8.44
CA GLY A 192 -2.85 -30.40 -9.61
C GLY A 192 -2.40 -29.00 -9.26
N GLU A 193 -3.22 -28.01 -9.59
CA GLU A 193 -2.98 -26.60 -9.28
C GLU A 193 -3.57 -26.16 -7.95
N PHE A 194 -4.35 -27.03 -7.29
CA PHE A 194 -5.01 -26.71 -6.03
C PHE A 194 -4.12 -27.00 -4.82
N SER A 195 -4.18 -26.10 -3.85
CA SER A 195 -3.69 -26.29 -2.49
C SER A 195 -4.88 -26.53 -1.58
N LEU A 196 -4.97 -27.70 -0.97
CA LEU A 196 -6.09 -28.10 -0.11
C LEU A 196 -5.65 -28.10 1.34
N ASP A 197 -6.28 -27.26 2.15
CA ASP A 197 -6.09 -27.23 3.61
C ASP A 197 -7.24 -27.97 4.27
N ILE A 198 -6.96 -29.16 4.80
CA ILE A 198 -7.97 -30.01 5.42
C ILE A 198 -7.92 -29.86 6.94
N VAL A 199 -9.02 -29.38 7.50
CA VAL A 199 -9.16 -29.08 8.93
C VAL A 199 -10.44 -29.71 9.52
N ASN A 200 -10.47 -29.91 10.83
CA ASN A 200 -11.70 -30.28 11.51
C ASN A 200 -12.60 -29.07 11.76
N LEU A 201 -13.92 -29.28 11.70
CA LEU A 201 -14.88 -28.35 12.28
C LEU A 201 -14.59 -28.19 13.78
N ARG A 202 -14.66 -26.96 14.28
CA ARG A 202 -14.24 -26.67 15.65
C ARG A 202 -15.09 -25.60 16.31
N THR A 203 -15.17 -25.72 17.63
CA THR A 203 -15.61 -24.64 18.52
C THR A 203 -14.42 -24.08 19.29
N GLU A 204 -14.48 -22.79 19.61
CA GLU A 204 -13.41 -22.04 20.28
C GLU A 204 -13.96 -21.40 21.55
N THR A 205 -13.20 -21.52 22.64
CA THR A 205 -13.51 -20.84 23.91
C THR A 205 -12.32 -20.00 24.31
N TYR A 206 -12.53 -18.69 24.46
CA TYR A 206 -11.49 -17.74 24.82
C TYR A 206 -11.44 -17.50 26.33
N THR A 207 -10.22 -17.27 26.85
CA THR A 207 -9.99 -16.83 28.23
C THR A 207 -9.65 -15.34 28.23
N LYS A 208 -9.90 -14.64 29.35
CA LYS A 208 -9.69 -13.19 29.46
C LYS A 208 -8.26 -12.75 29.14
N ASP A 209 -7.28 -13.60 29.47
CA ASP A 209 -5.86 -13.25 29.42
C ASP A 209 -5.14 -13.73 28.17
N SER A 210 -5.81 -14.49 27.30
CA SER A 210 -5.20 -15.08 26.12
C SER A 210 -6.10 -14.99 24.89
N ARG A 211 -5.52 -14.54 23.76
CA ARG A 211 -6.16 -14.65 22.44
C ARG A 211 -6.12 -16.08 21.86
N ILE A 212 -5.42 -17.00 22.53
CA ILE A 212 -5.31 -18.39 22.10
C ILE A 212 -6.52 -19.13 22.66
N PRO A 213 -7.48 -19.57 21.81
CA PRO A 213 -8.66 -20.24 22.29
C PRO A 213 -8.35 -21.69 22.71
N ILE A 214 -9.15 -22.20 23.62
CA ILE A 214 -9.26 -23.65 23.84
C ILE A 214 -10.15 -24.21 22.74
N ILE A 215 -9.60 -25.13 21.94
CA ILE A 215 -10.26 -25.66 20.75
C ILE A 215 -10.75 -27.08 21.01
N LYS A 216 -12.00 -27.33 20.59
CA LYS A 216 -12.62 -28.68 20.58
C LYS A 216 -13.23 -28.94 19.19
N CYS A 217 -13.44 -30.21 18.83
CA CYS A 217 -14.26 -30.52 17.66
C CYS A 217 -15.69 -29.99 17.89
N GLY A 218 -16.25 -29.36 16.87
CA GLY A 218 -17.51 -28.66 16.93
C GLY A 218 -18.45 -29.03 15.78
N LEU A 219 -19.66 -28.52 15.86
CA LEU A 219 -20.65 -28.59 14.79
C LEU A 219 -20.42 -27.52 13.73
N PRO A 220 -20.96 -27.67 12.51
CA PRO A 220 -20.82 -26.64 11.46
C PRO A 220 -21.33 -25.25 11.90
N GLU A 221 -22.41 -25.21 12.68
CA GLU A 221 -22.96 -23.98 13.24
C GLU A 221 -21.98 -23.30 14.20
N GLU A 222 -21.36 -24.08 15.09
CA GLU A 222 -20.37 -23.58 16.04
C GLU A 222 -19.12 -23.04 15.30
N ASP A 223 -18.70 -23.75 14.25
CA ASP A 223 -17.58 -23.31 13.42
C ASP A 223 -17.92 -22.01 12.65
N ALA A 224 -19.14 -21.86 12.15
CA ALA A 224 -19.61 -20.63 11.52
C ALA A 224 -19.63 -19.45 12.50
N LEU A 225 -20.15 -19.64 13.70
CA LEU A 225 -20.33 -18.58 14.70
C LEU A 225 -19.02 -18.08 15.30
N ARG A 226 -17.97 -18.92 15.40
CA ARG A 226 -16.64 -18.49 15.89
C ARG A 226 -15.82 -17.68 14.89
N ARG A 227 -16.21 -17.64 13.61
CA ARG A 227 -15.48 -16.93 12.55
C ARG A 227 -15.52 -15.42 12.74
N ASP A 228 -14.69 -14.72 11.99
CA ASP A 228 -14.55 -13.26 12.09
C ASP A 228 -15.80 -12.52 11.61
N PHE A 229 -16.29 -12.85 10.39
CA PHE A 229 -17.39 -12.13 9.75
C PHE A 229 -18.40 -13.10 9.12
N THR A 230 -19.66 -12.71 9.09
CA THR A 230 -20.77 -13.48 8.49
C THR A 230 -20.49 -13.87 7.05
N ILE A 231 -19.94 -12.95 6.25
CA ILE A 231 -19.57 -13.19 4.85
C ILE A 231 -18.46 -14.23 4.65
N ASN A 232 -17.69 -14.54 5.70
CA ASN A 232 -16.65 -15.56 5.71
C ASN A 232 -17.11 -16.85 6.45
N SER A 233 -18.36 -16.89 6.93
CA SER A 233 -18.89 -17.99 7.74
C SER A 233 -19.75 -18.97 6.95
N MET A 234 -19.90 -18.76 5.65
CA MET A 234 -20.64 -19.64 4.76
C MET A 234 -19.81 -20.84 4.32
N PHE A 235 -20.48 -21.94 4.05
CA PHE A 235 -19.89 -23.18 3.57
C PHE A 235 -20.49 -23.63 2.24
N TYR A 236 -19.69 -24.31 1.44
CA TYR A 236 -20.15 -25.09 0.31
C TYR A 236 -19.97 -26.58 0.62
N ASN A 237 -21.06 -27.32 0.72
CA ASN A 237 -21.05 -28.74 1.00
C ASN A 237 -20.73 -29.52 -0.28
N ILE A 238 -19.54 -30.11 -0.34
CA ILE A 238 -19.05 -30.85 -1.50
C ILE A 238 -19.93 -32.11 -1.78
N ASN A 239 -20.42 -32.76 -0.75
CA ASN A 239 -21.16 -34.02 -0.88
C ASN A 239 -22.49 -33.84 -1.61
N ASN A 240 -23.19 -32.72 -1.41
CA ASN A 240 -24.50 -32.45 -1.99
C ASN A 240 -24.59 -31.22 -2.89
N GLY A 241 -23.51 -30.48 -3.05
CA GLY A 241 -23.45 -29.29 -3.92
C GLY A 241 -24.24 -28.08 -3.40
N LYS A 242 -24.55 -28.01 -2.11
CA LYS A 242 -25.39 -26.95 -1.51
C LYS A 242 -24.56 -25.93 -0.77
N LEU A 243 -25.02 -24.68 -0.82
CA LEU A 243 -24.53 -23.60 0.02
C LEU A 243 -25.21 -23.68 1.39
N GLU A 244 -24.42 -23.56 2.45
CA GLU A 244 -24.88 -23.61 3.85
C GLU A 244 -24.51 -22.28 4.54
N ASP A 245 -25.50 -21.54 5.05
CA ASP A 245 -25.33 -20.29 5.83
C ASP A 245 -25.94 -20.47 7.22
N PHE A 246 -25.11 -20.96 8.15
CA PHE A 246 -25.54 -21.21 9.53
C PHE A 246 -25.73 -19.93 10.35
N THR A 247 -25.13 -18.80 9.90
CA THR A 247 -25.33 -17.50 10.54
C THR A 247 -26.66 -16.86 10.17
N LYS A 248 -27.29 -17.33 9.09
CA LYS A 248 -28.50 -16.75 8.46
C LYS A 248 -28.38 -15.29 8.08
N LYS A 249 -27.14 -14.77 8.03
CA LYS A 249 -26.80 -13.39 7.71
C LYS A 249 -25.72 -13.28 6.64
N GLY A 250 -24.97 -14.36 6.36
CA GLY A 250 -23.83 -14.32 5.45
C GLY A 250 -24.20 -13.86 4.04
N LEU A 251 -25.28 -14.41 3.48
CA LEU A 251 -25.79 -14.02 2.16
C LEU A 251 -26.35 -12.59 2.15
N GLU A 252 -27.16 -12.26 3.17
CA GLU A 252 -27.76 -10.93 3.31
C GLU A 252 -26.69 -9.86 3.43
N ASP A 253 -25.69 -10.07 4.29
CA ASP A 253 -24.60 -9.13 4.50
C ASP A 253 -23.70 -8.99 3.26
N LEU A 254 -23.48 -10.10 2.54
CA LEU A 254 -22.71 -10.08 1.29
C LEU A 254 -23.42 -9.25 0.23
N TYR A 255 -24.72 -9.44 0.04
CA TYR A 255 -25.52 -8.67 -0.90
C TYR A 255 -25.60 -7.18 -0.54
N ASN A 256 -25.79 -6.89 0.77
CA ASN A 256 -25.87 -5.51 1.27
C ASN A 256 -24.49 -4.84 1.45
N GLN A 257 -23.41 -5.51 1.07
CA GLN A 257 -22.04 -5.03 1.20
C GLN A 257 -21.68 -4.63 2.64
N VAL A 258 -22.01 -5.49 3.61
CA VAL A 258 -21.83 -5.26 5.04
C VAL A 258 -20.79 -6.22 5.63
N ILE A 259 -19.87 -5.69 6.40
CA ILE A 259 -18.99 -6.49 7.30
C ILE A 259 -19.65 -6.53 8.67
N ARG A 260 -20.02 -7.70 9.13
CA ARG A 260 -20.68 -7.97 10.42
C ARG A 260 -20.05 -9.19 11.08
N THR A 261 -19.91 -9.17 12.40
CA THR A 261 -19.51 -10.36 13.17
C THR A 261 -20.68 -11.30 13.39
N PRO A 262 -20.48 -12.64 13.39
CA PRO A 262 -21.55 -13.60 13.68
C PRO A 262 -22.12 -13.45 15.09
N LEU A 263 -21.28 -13.12 16.06
CA LEU A 263 -21.62 -12.91 17.47
C LEU A 263 -21.45 -11.44 17.86
N ASN A 264 -21.68 -11.14 19.16
CA ASN A 264 -21.50 -9.79 19.69
C ASN A 264 -20.15 -9.17 19.28
N PRO A 265 -20.12 -7.99 18.63
CA PRO A 265 -18.92 -7.40 18.05
C PRO A 265 -17.81 -7.15 19.06
N ILE A 266 -18.13 -6.50 20.20
CA ILE A 266 -17.10 -6.15 21.19
C ILE A 266 -16.43 -7.38 21.79
N GLN A 267 -17.21 -8.41 22.11
CA GLN A 267 -16.67 -9.67 22.62
C GLN A 267 -15.81 -10.35 21.55
N THR A 268 -16.28 -10.42 20.33
CA THR A 268 -15.57 -11.02 19.18
C THR A 268 -14.24 -10.33 18.89
N LEU A 269 -14.19 -9.00 19.03
CA LEU A 269 -12.97 -8.22 18.85
C LEU A 269 -12.01 -8.33 20.04
N LEU A 270 -12.51 -8.44 21.28
CA LEU A 270 -11.67 -8.64 22.47
C LEU A 270 -11.08 -10.06 22.56
N ASP A 271 -11.77 -11.06 22.01
CA ASP A 271 -11.32 -12.44 21.92
C ASP A 271 -10.07 -12.55 21.00
N ASP A 272 -10.12 -12.02 19.79
CA ASP A 272 -8.94 -11.81 18.93
C ASP A 272 -8.93 -10.37 18.39
N PRO A 273 -8.18 -9.46 19.01
CA PRO A 273 -8.16 -8.05 18.61
C PRO A 273 -7.67 -7.80 17.19
N LEU A 274 -6.98 -8.77 16.56
CA LEU A 274 -6.59 -8.65 15.16
C LEU A 274 -7.79 -8.56 14.21
N ARG A 275 -8.95 -9.09 14.63
CA ARG A 275 -10.19 -9.05 13.82
C ARG A 275 -10.61 -7.63 13.45
N VAL A 276 -10.24 -6.60 14.25
CA VAL A 276 -10.50 -5.20 13.89
C VAL A 276 -9.73 -4.79 12.63
N LEU A 277 -8.45 -5.13 12.53
CA LEU A 277 -7.65 -4.84 11.33
C LEU A 277 -8.12 -5.66 10.12
N ARG A 278 -8.58 -6.89 10.35
CA ARG A 278 -9.22 -7.72 9.32
C ARG A 278 -10.52 -7.08 8.82
N ALA A 279 -11.36 -6.52 9.71
CA ALA A 279 -12.58 -5.80 9.33
C ALA A 279 -12.25 -4.61 8.41
N PHE A 280 -11.25 -3.81 8.78
CA PHE A 280 -10.80 -2.68 7.98
C PHE A 280 -10.20 -3.11 6.63
N ARG A 281 -9.44 -4.21 6.63
CA ARG A 281 -8.90 -4.79 5.40
C ARG A 281 -9.99 -5.28 4.44
N PHE A 282 -10.99 -6.01 4.95
CA PHE A 282 -12.11 -6.44 4.11
C PHE A 282 -12.97 -5.28 3.63
N ALA A 283 -13.22 -4.28 4.49
CA ALA A 283 -13.92 -3.06 4.09
C ALA A 283 -13.18 -2.33 2.95
N ALA A 284 -11.86 -2.18 3.09
CA ALA A 284 -11.01 -1.55 2.08
C ALA A 284 -10.93 -2.36 0.79
N ARG A 285 -10.80 -3.70 0.89
CA ARG A 285 -10.67 -4.60 -0.26
C ARG A 285 -11.96 -4.76 -1.05
N LEU A 286 -13.08 -4.93 -0.35
CA LEU A 286 -14.37 -5.25 -0.98
C LEU A 286 -15.26 -4.02 -1.17
N HIS A 287 -14.83 -2.84 -0.71
CA HIS A 287 -15.63 -1.62 -0.64
C HIS A 287 -16.92 -1.78 0.19
N PHE A 288 -16.87 -2.61 1.23
CA PHE A 288 -17.98 -2.87 2.11
C PHE A 288 -17.97 -1.92 3.30
N ARG A 289 -19.16 -1.55 3.81
CA ARG A 289 -19.30 -0.81 5.06
C ARG A 289 -19.27 -1.74 6.27
N LEU A 290 -18.82 -1.25 7.40
CA LEU A 290 -18.99 -1.94 8.66
C LEU A 290 -20.44 -1.80 9.13
N ASP A 291 -20.95 -2.87 9.75
CA ASP A 291 -22.21 -2.79 10.51
C ASP A 291 -22.08 -1.76 11.64
N ASN A 292 -23.19 -1.13 12.03
CA ASN A 292 -23.15 -0.04 13.02
C ASN A 292 -22.62 -0.50 14.39
N GLU A 293 -23.04 -1.68 14.86
CA GLU A 293 -22.57 -2.22 16.13
C GLU A 293 -21.08 -2.58 16.08
N LEU A 294 -20.61 -3.12 14.94
CA LEU A 294 -19.20 -3.39 14.74
C LEU A 294 -18.37 -2.09 14.66
N LEU A 295 -18.89 -1.06 14.00
CA LEU A 295 -18.22 0.23 13.93
C LEU A 295 -18.08 0.89 15.31
N GLU A 296 -19.12 0.79 16.14
CA GLU A 296 -19.07 1.26 17.53
C GLU A 296 -18.05 0.46 18.35
N ALA A 297 -18.04 -0.86 18.22
CA ALA A 297 -17.08 -1.71 18.91
C ALA A 297 -15.62 -1.45 18.50
N CYS A 298 -15.37 -1.06 17.25
CA CYS A 298 -14.02 -0.70 16.80
C CYS A 298 -13.45 0.56 17.49
N ASN A 299 -14.29 1.41 18.06
CA ASN A 299 -13.89 2.65 18.76
C ASN A 299 -13.73 2.47 20.28
N GLU A 300 -13.90 1.25 20.80
CA GLU A 300 -13.76 0.98 22.23
C GLU A 300 -12.30 1.09 22.69
N PRO A 301 -12.01 1.89 23.73
CA PRO A 301 -10.64 2.06 24.21
C PRO A 301 -9.94 0.77 24.65
N ALA A 302 -10.70 -0.19 25.22
CA ALA A 302 -10.19 -1.49 25.63
C ALA A 302 -9.61 -2.30 24.46
N LEU A 303 -10.10 -2.09 23.24
CA LEU A 303 -9.61 -2.76 22.06
C LEU A 303 -8.20 -2.31 21.66
N ASN A 304 -7.90 -1.02 21.86
CA ASN A 304 -6.57 -0.48 21.58
C ASN A 304 -5.50 -1.12 22.50
N GLU A 305 -5.78 -1.23 23.79
CA GLU A 305 -4.92 -1.91 24.76
C GLU A 305 -4.79 -3.40 24.44
N ALA A 306 -5.91 -4.08 24.14
CA ALA A 306 -5.92 -5.49 23.77
C ALA A 306 -5.11 -5.75 22.49
N LEU A 307 -5.20 -4.90 21.47
CA LEU A 307 -4.42 -5.00 20.24
C LEU A 307 -2.92 -4.87 20.53
N ALA A 308 -2.53 -3.90 21.38
CA ALA A 308 -1.15 -3.62 21.72
C ALA A 308 -0.50 -4.76 22.56
N THR A 309 -1.27 -5.43 23.42
CA THR A 309 -0.76 -6.41 24.38
C THR A 309 -0.92 -7.86 23.94
N LYS A 310 -2.04 -8.20 23.28
CA LYS A 310 -2.37 -9.59 22.93
C LYS A 310 -1.92 -9.99 21.51
N VAL A 311 -1.66 -9.04 20.62
CA VAL A 311 -1.34 -9.35 19.21
C VAL A 311 0.11 -9.07 18.88
N SER A 312 0.80 -10.04 18.27
CA SER A 312 2.18 -9.87 17.86
C SER A 312 2.33 -8.87 16.71
N ARG A 313 3.47 -8.19 16.65
CA ARG A 313 3.79 -7.18 15.63
C ARG A 313 3.75 -7.75 14.22
N GLU A 314 4.19 -9.01 14.05
CA GLU A 314 4.17 -9.72 12.78
C GLU A 314 2.75 -9.89 12.25
N ARG A 315 1.78 -10.23 13.11
CA ARG A 315 0.38 -10.36 12.70
C ARG A 315 -0.26 -9.02 12.35
N ILE A 316 0.02 -7.98 13.14
CA ILE A 316 -0.44 -6.61 12.85
C ILE A 316 0.12 -6.17 11.50
N GLY A 317 1.44 -6.32 11.31
CA GLY A 317 2.09 -5.93 10.07
C GLY A 317 1.58 -6.70 8.85
N ALA A 318 1.29 -8.00 8.99
CA ALA A 318 0.73 -8.81 7.92
C ALA A 318 -0.65 -8.29 7.48
N GLU A 319 -1.57 -7.98 8.40
CA GLU A 319 -2.89 -7.44 8.06
C GLU A 319 -2.82 -6.05 7.40
N VAL A 320 -1.92 -5.18 7.89
CA VAL A 320 -1.69 -3.86 7.27
C VAL A 320 -1.07 -4.04 5.88
N HIS A 321 -0.13 -4.97 5.73
CA HIS A 321 0.50 -5.23 4.43
C HIS A 321 -0.49 -5.80 3.41
N GLU A 322 -1.30 -6.75 3.80
CA GLU A 322 -2.39 -7.29 2.98
C GLU A 322 -3.40 -6.19 2.57
N MET A 323 -3.69 -5.24 3.46
CA MET A 323 -4.53 -4.08 3.16
C MET A 323 -3.92 -3.20 2.07
N VAL A 324 -2.60 -3.07 2.06
CA VAL A 324 -1.85 -2.21 1.13
C VAL A 324 -1.54 -2.91 -0.20
N THR A 325 -1.36 -4.24 -0.21
CA THR A 325 -0.96 -5.00 -1.41
C THR A 325 -2.13 -5.38 -2.32
N ASN A 326 -3.35 -5.43 -1.82
CA ASN A 326 -4.50 -5.94 -2.55
C ASN A 326 -5.18 -4.85 -3.42
N LEU A 327 -4.44 -4.35 -4.40
CA LEU A 327 -4.71 -3.11 -5.13
C LEU A 327 -5.56 -3.28 -6.39
N SER A 328 -5.73 -4.49 -6.88
CA SER A 328 -6.52 -4.72 -8.10
C SER A 328 -8.01 -4.36 -7.93
N ILE A 329 -8.47 -4.30 -6.67
CA ILE A 329 -9.88 -4.12 -6.33
C ILE A 329 -10.05 -3.14 -5.16
N GLY A 330 -9.08 -3.08 -4.22
CA GLY A 330 -9.20 -2.38 -2.96
C GLY A 330 -8.71 -0.93 -2.97
N ASN A 331 -9.16 -0.16 -2.00
CA ASN A 331 -8.67 1.19 -1.71
C ASN A 331 -7.96 1.23 -0.34
N PRO A 332 -6.62 1.18 -0.30
CA PRO A 332 -5.85 1.21 0.95
C PRO A 332 -6.14 2.43 1.83
N ALA A 333 -6.46 3.58 1.22
CA ALA A 333 -6.76 4.80 1.97
C ALA A 333 -7.98 4.63 2.89
N ILE A 334 -8.97 3.84 2.50
CA ILE A 334 -10.14 3.52 3.33
C ILE A 334 -9.69 2.79 4.60
N GLY A 335 -8.92 1.71 4.47
CA GLY A 335 -8.46 0.92 5.60
C GLY A 335 -7.54 1.70 6.54
N LEU A 336 -6.58 2.45 5.98
CA LEU A 336 -5.70 3.32 6.76
C LEU A 336 -6.49 4.40 7.50
N ARG A 337 -7.51 4.99 6.88
CA ARG A 337 -8.40 5.97 7.51
C ARG A 337 -9.24 5.36 8.63
N MET A 338 -9.70 4.12 8.46
CA MET A 338 -10.39 3.40 9.55
C MET A 338 -9.48 3.19 10.75
N ILE A 339 -8.22 2.79 10.55
CA ILE A 339 -7.23 2.65 11.62
C ILE A 339 -7.03 3.98 12.36
N THR A 340 -6.93 5.09 11.62
CA THR A 340 -6.70 6.41 12.23
C THR A 340 -7.92 6.93 12.98
N ASN A 341 -9.11 6.76 12.41
CA ASN A 341 -10.35 7.26 12.99
C ASN A 341 -10.84 6.45 14.21
N SER A 342 -10.45 5.18 14.31
CA SER A 342 -10.79 4.32 15.46
C SER A 342 -9.82 4.50 16.65
N GLY A 343 -8.80 5.35 16.54
CA GLY A 343 -7.81 5.56 17.60
C GLY A 343 -6.79 4.43 17.76
N LEU A 344 -6.72 3.49 16.79
CA LEU A 344 -5.80 2.35 16.83
C LEU A 344 -4.41 2.65 16.25
N ALA A 345 -4.25 3.84 15.64
CA ALA A 345 -3.03 4.19 14.91
C ALA A 345 -1.77 4.13 15.78
N ASP A 346 -1.83 4.60 17.05
CA ASP A 346 -0.68 4.57 17.96
C ASP A 346 -0.25 3.13 18.33
N SER A 347 -1.20 2.20 18.39
CA SER A 347 -0.91 0.78 18.62
C SER A 347 -0.43 0.08 17.36
N VAL A 348 -0.94 0.45 16.19
CA VAL A 348 -0.56 -0.15 14.90
C VAL A 348 0.81 0.36 14.45
N PHE A 349 1.00 1.69 14.41
CA PHE A 349 2.20 2.37 13.92
C PHE A 349 3.04 2.90 15.09
N LYS A 350 3.34 2.04 16.04
CA LYS A 350 4.02 2.41 17.27
C LYS A 350 5.36 3.09 16.99
N LEU A 351 5.54 4.29 17.55
CA LEU A 351 6.82 4.98 17.49
C LEU A 351 7.90 4.23 18.29
N PRO A 352 9.16 4.23 17.84
CA PRO A 352 10.25 3.61 18.58
C PRO A 352 10.53 4.36 19.88
N ASN A 353 10.88 3.64 20.94
CA ASN A 353 11.30 4.24 22.20
C ASN A 353 12.79 4.62 22.14
N THR A 354 13.13 5.62 21.34
CA THR A 354 14.51 6.09 21.12
C THR A 354 14.52 7.60 20.87
N LYS A 355 15.71 8.21 20.87
CA LYS A 355 15.86 9.62 20.53
C LYS A 355 15.43 9.86 19.08
N ILE A 356 14.45 10.75 18.89
CA ILE A 356 13.98 11.21 17.58
C ILE A 356 14.45 12.65 17.39
N PHE A 357 14.90 13.00 16.18
CA PHE A 357 15.41 14.32 15.84
C PHE A 357 15.12 14.65 14.37
N HIS A 358 15.18 15.94 14.00
CA HIS A 358 15.08 16.36 12.61
C HIS A 358 16.34 16.03 11.81
N TYR A 359 16.18 15.74 10.53
CA TYR A 359 17.27 15.49 9.59
C TYR A 359 18.37 16.57 9.61
N ASN A 360 17.99 17.83 9.79
CA ASN A 360 18.89 18.96 9.77
C ASN A 360 19.54 19.29 11.12
N ASP A 361 18.96 18.80 12.23
CA ASP A 361 19.47 19.09 13.58
C ASP A 361 19.38 17.88 14.50
N LYS A 362 20.54 17.26 14.73
CA LYS A 362 20.67 16.09 15.62
C LYS A 362 20.77 16.45 17.10
N SER A 363 21.00 17.72 17.42
CA SER A 363 21.22 18.17 18.80
C SER A 363 19.92 18.16 19.59
N ILE A 364 18.81 18.49 18.96
CA ILE A 364 17.50 18.64 19.58
C ILE A 364 16.70 17.34 19.45
N CYS A 365 16.24 16.83 20.62
CA CYS A 365 15.25 15.76 20.64
C CYS A 365 13.88 16.35 20.33
N VAL A 366 13.19 15.80 19.36
CA VAL A 366 11.86 16.26 18.94
C VAL A 366 10.83 15.14 19.10
N ILE A 367 9.59 15.54 19.33
CA ILE A 367 8.44 14.65 19.32
C ILE A 367 7.75 14.87 17.98
N PRO A 368 7.56 13.81 17.15
CA PRO A 368 6.78 13.96 15.94
C PRO A 368 5.39 14.51 16.22
N PRO A 369 4.75 15.19 15.26
CA PRO A 369 3.40 15.71 15.44
C PRO A 369 2.47 14.62 15.96
N LYS A 370 1.73 14.91 17.01
CA LYS A 370 0.65 14.02 17.43
C LYS A 370 -0.31 13.87 16.25
N LYS A 371 -0.75 12.63 16.02
CA LYS A 371 -1.68 12.35 14.93
C LYS A 371 -1.10 12.58 13.50
N TRP A 372 0.22 12.41 13.34
CA TRP A 372 0.90 12.46 12.05
C TRP A 372 0.20 11.58 10.99
N TYR A 373 -0.44 10.51 11.43
CA TYR A 373 -1.16 9.56 10.60
C TYR A 373 -2.51 10.07 10.06
N GLU A 374 -3.01 11.23 10.53
CA GLU A 374 -4.30 11.76 10.05
C GLU A 374 -4.23 12.26 8.60
N LEU A 375 -3.10 12.85 8.21
CA LEU A 375 -2.88 13.35 6.85
C LEU A 375 -2.61 12.24 5.83
N GLY A 376 -1.88 11.20 6.24
CA GLY A 376 -1.39 10.15 5.36
C GLY A 376 -2.44 9.50 4.46
N PRO A 377 -3.62 9.09 4.97
CA PRO A 377 -4.66 8.46 4.14
C PRO A 377 -5.19 9.35 3.02
N PHE A 378 -5.20 10.67 3.20
CA PHE A 378 -5.62 11.62 2.16
C PHE A 378 -4.57 11.74 1.07
N VAL A 379 -3.29 11.78 1.44
CA VAL A 379 -2.18 11.77 0.47
C VAL A 379 -2.20 10.47 -0.34
N VAL A 380 -2.44 9.32 0.31
CA VAL A 380 -2.60 8.02 -0.36
C VAL A 380 -3.73 8.07 -1.37
N GLU A 381 -4.91 8.55 -0.98
CA GLU A 381 -6.09 8.60 -1.85
C GLU A 381 -5.83 9.46 -3.09
N ILE A 382 -5.35 10.69 -2.90
CA ILE A 382 -5.07 11.60 -4.01
C ILE A 382 -3.97 11.04 -4.91
N CYS A 383 -2.91 10.48 -4.34
CA CYS A 383 -1.80 9.90 -5.10
C CYS A 383 -2.29 8.74 -5.99
N HIS A 384 -3.11 7.84 -5.44
CA HIS A 384 -3.67 6.72 -6.19
C HIS A 384 -4.59 7.18 -7.31
N ARG A 385 -5.50 8.12 -7.04
CA ARG A 385 -6.39 8.69 -8.06
C ARG A 385 -5.62 9.38 -9.19
N LEU A 386 -4.58 10.14 -8.86
CA LEU A 386 -3.72 10.75 -9.88
C LEU A 386 -3.09 9.69 -10.81
N ILE A 387 -2.60 8.59 -10.25
CA ILE A 387 -2.00 7.51 -11.05
C ILE A 387 -3.06 6.75 -11.87
N GLU A 388 -4.29 6.68 -11.40
CA GLU A 388 -5.40 5.97 -12.08
C GLU A 388 -6.08 6.77 -13.18
N LEU A 389 -5.95 8.09 -13.20
CA LEU A 389 -6.53 8.91 -14.25
C LEU A 389 -6.08 8.44 -15.64
N SER A 390 -7.03 8.28 -16.57
CA SER A 390 -6.80 7.68 -17.88
C SER A 390 -5.77 8.44 -18.71
N GLU A 391 -5.75 9.76 -18.63
CA GLU A 391 -4.80 10.62 -19.32
C GLU A 391 -3.38 10.43 -18.84
N LEU A 392 -3.20 10.15 -17.54
CA LEU A 392 -1.91 9.79 -16.96
C LEU A 392 -1.45 8.41 -17.41
N LYS A 393 -2.37 7.46 -17.50
CA LYS A 393 -2.08 6.10 -17.97
C LYS A 393 -1.54 6.12 -19.40
N ASP A 394 -2.12 6.93 -20.28
CA ASP A 394 -1.69 7.02 -21.68
C ASP A 394 -0.36 7.77 -21.84
N ALA A 395 -0.18 8.87 -21.14
CA ALA A 395 1.06 9.66 -21.17
C ALA A 395 2.27 8.88 -20.63
N PHE A 396 2.04 8.00 -19.66
CA PHE A 396 3.09 7.25 -18.96
C PHE A 396 3.03 5.73 -19.18
N LYS A 397 2.23 5.26 -20.13
CA LYS A 397 1.95 3.84 -20.38
C LYS A 397 3.19 2.98 -20.59
N SER A 398 4.23 3.52 -21.24
CA SER A 398 5.51 2.83 -21.44
C SER A 398 6.33 2.67 -20.15
N ILE A 399 5.99 3.43 -19.12
CA ILE A 399 6.70 3.47 -17.84
C ILE A 399 5.89 2.79 -16.75
N LEU A 400 4.56 2.89 -16.84
CA LEU A 400 3.63 2.15 -15.99
C LEU A 400 3.54 0.64 -16.34
N VAL A 401 4.40 0.12 -17.22
CA VAL A 401 4.71 -1.33 -17.32
C VAL A 401 5.51 -1.78 -16.10
N PHE A 402 5.13 -1.23 -14.95
CA PHE A 402 5.65 -1.62 -13.66
C PHE A 402 5.10 -2.98 -13.24
N ASP A 403 5.90 -3.68 -12.49
CA ASP A 403 5.39 -4.64 -11.51
C ASP A 403 4.42 -3.89 -10.59
N LYS A 404 3.15 -3.83 -11.04
CA LYS A 404 2.10 -2.98 -10.44
C LYS A 404 1.97 -3.18 -8.94
N CYS A 405 2.31 -4.37 -8.42
CA CYS A 405 2.19 -4.67 -7.01
C CYS A 405 3.25 -3.98 -6.16
N GLU A 406 4.54 -4.07 -6.51
CA GLU A 406 5.60 -3.52 -5.65
C GLU A 406 5.60 -2.00 -5.60
N ASN A 407 5.45 -1.35 -6.75
CA ASN A 407 5.48 0.11 -6.83
C ASN A 407 4.31 0.74 -6.08
N TRP A 408 3.11 0.18 -6.20
CA TRP A 408 1.94 0.62 -5.44
C TRP A 408 2.14 0.51 -3.94
N VAL A 409 2.71 -0.59 -3.46
CA VAL A 409 2.99 -0.80 -2.04
C VAL A 409 3.94 0.27 -1.52
N ILE A 410 5.02 0.54 -2.25
CA ILE A 410 6.01 1.55 -1.87
C ILE A 410 5.41 2.95 -1.91
N THR A 411 4.63 3.27 -2.94
CA THR A 411 3.91 4.54 -3.06
C THR A 411 2.92 4.74 -1.92
N THR A 412 2.15 3.71 -1.58
CA THR A 412 1.16 3.79 -0.50
C THR A 412 1.82 4.04 0.85
N TYR A 413 2.88 3.28 1.19
CA TYR A 413 3.62 3.53 2.44
C TYR A 413 4.34 4.87 2.44
N GLY A 414 4.90 5.29 1.28
CA GLY A 414 5.54 6.59 1.12
C GLY A 414 4.55 7.73 1.35
N ALA A 415 3.41 7.69 0.69
CA ALA A 415 2.35 8.69 0.86
C ALA A 415 1.80 8.73 2.30
N PHE A 416 1.58 7.57 2.91
CA PHE A 416 1.08 7.48 4.28
C PHE A 416 2.07 8.02 5.30
N CYS A 417 3.35 7.66 5.18
CA CYS A 417 4.41 8.03 6.11
C CYS A 417 5.03 9.41 5.83
N LEU A 418 4.56 10.13 4.81
CA LEU A 418 5.12 11.41 4.39
C LEU A 418 5.28 12.43 5.54
N PRO A 419 4.32 12.59 6.48
CA PRO A 419 4.49 13.53 7.60
C PRO A 419 5.68 13.21 8.53
N LEU A 420 6.27 12.04 8.40
CA LEU A 420 7.44 11.61 9.19
C LEU A 420 8.75 11.63 8.41
N ALA A 421 8.74 12.04 7.16
CA ALA A 421 9.88 11.92 6.25
C ALA A 421 11.14 12.69 6.72
N GLU A 422 10.96 13.83 7.41
CA GLU A 422 12.06 14.63 7.94
C GLU A 422 12.63 14.14 9.28
N TYR A 423 12.02 13.12 9.87
CA TYR A 423 12.44 12.63 11.18
C TYR A 423 13.42 11.47 11.09
N ARG A 424 14.41 11.52 11.96
CA ARG A 424 15.44 10.51 12.14
C ARG A 424 15.42 9.98 13.57
N CYS A 425 15.96 8.80 13.77
CA CYS A 425 16.12 8.19 15.08
C CYS A 425 17.38 7.32 15.14
N ILE A 426 17.72 6.90 16.35
CA ILE A 426 18.83 5.96 16.58
C ILE A 426 18.26 4.55 16.66
N SER A 427 18.75 3.66 15.84
CA SER A 427 18.38 2.24 15.89
C SER A 427 18.97 1.52 17.10
N SER A 428 18.49 0.33 17.41
CA SER A 428 19.03 -0.55 18.48
C SER A 428 20.52 -0.90 18.33
N LYS A 429 21.09 -0.64 17.15
CA LYS A 429 22.53 -0.85 16.84
C LYS A 429 23.32 0.46 16.85
N ASP A 430 22.84 1.48 17.53
CA ASP A 430 23.40 2.83 17.59
C ASP A 430 23.68 3.48 16.21
N LYS A 431 22.90 3.08 15.20
CA LYS A 431 22.99 3.67 13.87
C LYS A 431 21.84 4.60 13.60
N GLU A 432 22.15 5.75 13.01
CA GLU A 432 21.15 6.69 12.51
C GLU A 432 20.35 6.04 11.38
N THR A 433 19.04 6.20 11.45
CA THR A 433 18.09 5.73 10.43
C THR A 433 16.90 6.65 10.32
N THR A 434 16.11 6.55 9.26
CA THR A 434 14.85 7.29 9.14
C THR A 434 13.82 6.75 10.14
N LEU A 435 13.01 7.65 10.71
CA LEU A 435 11.93 7.22 11.59
C LEU A 435 10.93 6.32 10.86
N VAL A 436 10.68 6.60 9.58
CA VAL A 436 9.83 5.80 8.71
C VAL A 436 10.34 4.36 8.61
N LYS A 437 11.63 4.16 8.36
CA LYS A 437 12.22 2.81 8.30
C LYS A 437 11.99 2.05 9.60
N MET A 438 12.19 2.69 10.75
CA MET A 438 11.97 2.06 12.07
C MET A 438 10.51 1.65 12.27
N ILE A 439 9.54 2.47 11.88
CA ILE A 439 8.12 2.11 11.97
C ILE A 439 7.82 0.90 11.07
N LEU A 440 8.27 0.93 9.82
CA LEU A 440 7.99 -0.14 8.86
C LEU A 440 8.65 -1.47 9.28
N THR A 441 9.88 -1.44 9.83
CA THR A 441 10.60 -2.66 10.25
C THR A 441 10.22 -3.14 11.64
N ASP A 442 10.05 -2.25 12.60
CA ASP A 442 9.86 -2.65 14.01
C ASP A 442 8.39 -2.76 14.37
N SER A 443 7.55 -1.85 13.89
CA SER A 443 6.11 -1.86 14.18
C SER A 443 5.31 -2.73 13.23
N LEU A 444 5.64 -2.75 11.94
CA LEU A 444 4.93 -3.54 10.93
C LEU A 444 5.70 -4.79 10.49
N LYS A 445 6.94 -4.98 10.92
CA LYS A 445 7.78 -6.14 10.55
C LYS A 445 7.91 -6.37 9.05
N LEU A 446 7.89 -5.29 8.26
CA LEU A 446 8.05 -5.37 6.81
C LEU A 446 9.49 -5.73 6.42
N PRO A 447 9.68 -6.38 5.26
CA PRO A 447 11.01 -6.64 4.71
C PRO A 447 11.83 -5.36 4.51
N ASN A 448 13.15 -5.44 4.78
CA ASN A 448 14.07 -4.31 4.60
C ASN A 448 13.98 -3.71 3.19
N ARG A 449 13.79 -4.53 2.15
CA ARG A 449 13.64 -4.06 0.77
C ARG A 449 12.55 -3.00 0.62
N ILE A 450 11.38 -3.20 1.23
CA ILE A 450 10.27 -2.26 1.19
C ILE A 450 10.61 -1.01 2.01
N SER A 451 11.07 -1.18 3.24
CA SER A 451 11.36 -0.06 4.14
C SER A 451 12.52 0.82 3.65
N ASP A 452 13.53 0.24 3.01
CA ASP A 452 14.64 0.97 2.39
C ASP A 452 14.16 1.77 1.18
N ALA A 453 13.34 1.16 0.31
CA ALA A 453 12.77 1.84 -0.85
C ALA A 453 11.90 3.03 -0.45
N VAL A 454 10.99 2.85 0.53
CA VAL A 454 10.15 3.94 1.06
C VAL A 454 11.00 5.05 1.67
N SER A 455 12.03 4.68 2.44
CA SER A 455 12.92 5.67 3.05
C SER A 455 13.68 6.48 2.00
N THR A 456 14.25 5.84 0.98
CA THR A 456 14.97 6.50 -0.12
C THR A 456 14.05 7.45 -0.89
N LEU A 457 12.84 7.01 -1.20
CA LEU A 457 11.83 7.83 -1.87
C LEU A 457 11.52 9.09 -1.05
N LEU A 458 11.24 8.95 0.24
CA LEU A 458 10.92 10.07 1.12
C LEU A 458 12.12 10.98 1.38
N GLU A 459 13.32 10.44 1.55
CA GLU A 459 14.54 11.25 1.65
C GLU A 459 14.75 12.12 0.42
N SER A 460 14.42 11.61 -0.76
CA SER A 460 14.56 12.34 -2.02
C SER A 460 13.65 13.56 -2.11
N LEU A 461 12.46 13.49 -1.51
CA LEU A 461 11.51 14.62 -1.43
C LEU A 461 12.12 15.84 -0.73
N PHE A 462 12.92 15.62 0.31
CA PHE A 462 13.48 16.70 1.13
C PHE A 462 14.93 17.00 0.82
N SER A 463 15.64 16.12 0.10
CA SER A 463 17.05 16.32 -0.21
C SER A 463 17.31 16.73 -1.66
N THR A 464 16.80 16.00 -2.63
CA THR A 464 17.11 16.22 -4.05
C THR A 464 16.03 16.98 -4.80
N LEU A 465 14.76 16.77 -4.49
CA LEU A 465 13.67 17.47 -5.15
C LEU A 465 13.74 18.99 -4.99
N PRO A 466 13.99 19.56 -3.78
CA PRO A 466 14.16 21.01 -3.65
C PRO A 466 15.31 21.58 -4.48
N LEU A 467 16.37 20.78 -4.73
CA LEU A 467 17.50 21.22 -5.54
C LEU A 467 17.13 21.45 -7.01
N ILE A 468 16.23 20.62 -7.55
CA ILE A 468 15.75 20.74 -8.93
C ILE A 468 14.61 21.75 -9.08
N LEU A 469 13.86 22.04 -8.00
CA LEU A 469 12.79 23.04 -7.99
C LEU A 469 13.30 24.46 -7.90
N ASN A 470 14.32 24.74 -7.08
CA ASN A 470 14.87 26.08 -6.90
C ASN A 470 15.49 26.68 -8.18
N PHE A 471 15.81 25.85 -9.19
CA PHE A 471 16.25 26.31 -10.50
C PHE A 471 15.08 26.61 -11.45
N SER A 472 13.83 26.30 -11.06
CA SER A 472 12.64 26.42 -11.89
C SER A 472 12.00 27.81 -11.91
N ASN A 473 12.52 28.81 -11.19
CA ASN A 473 12.09 30.22 -11.33
C ASN A 473 12.29 30.78 -12.76
N GLN A 474 12.81 29.96 -13.68
CA GLN A 474 12.88 30.17 -15.10
C GLN A 474 12.36 28.95 -15.87
N ILE A 475 11.20 28.38 -15.50
CA ILE A 475 10.58 27.35 -16.34
C ILE A 475 10.10 28.06 -17.62
N PRO A 476 10.67 27.74 -18.78
CA PRO A 476 10.14 28.25 -20.05
C PRO A 476 8.72 27.70 -20.21
N THR A 477 7.83 28.51 -20.75
CA THR A 477 6.54 28.00 -21.24
C THR A 477 6.80 26.86 -22.22
N LYS A 478 5.86 25.95 -22.39
CA LYS A 478 5.96 24.81 -23.33
C LYS A 478 6.48 25.22 -24.71
N GLU A 479 6.16 26.42 -25.15
CA GLU A 479 6.61 27.03 -26.42
C GLU A 479 8.09 27.43 -26.40
N ALA A 480 8.58 28.02 -25.30
CA ALA A 480 10.00 28.35 -25.14
C ALA A 480 10.89 27.11 -25.00
N PHE A 481 10.34 26.02 -24.45
CA PHE A 481 11.03 24.71 -24.35
C PHE A 481 11.16 24.05 -25.74
N LEU A 482 10.12 24.09 -26.57
CA LEU A 482 10.18 23.58 -27.95
C LEU A 482 11.17 24.34 -28.81
N GLN A 483 11.28 25.66 -28.65
CA GLN A 483 12.30 26.49 -29.33
C GLN A 483 13.73 26.16 -28.87
N SER A 484 13.93 25.80 -27.59
CA SER A 484 15.25 25.37 -27.10
C SER A 484 15.69 24.01 -27.64
N LYS A 485 14.74 23.15 -27.99
CA LYS A 485 14.99 21.82 -28.59
C LYS A 485 15.58 21.96 -30.01
N GLU A 486 15.08 22.88 -30.82
CA GLU A 486 15.60 23.16 -32.16
C GLU A 486 17.03 23.71 -32.10
N THR A 487 17.37 24.52 -31.10
CA THR A 487 18.73 25.05 -30.89
C THR A 487 19.71 23.97 -30.43
N LEU A 488 19.26 22.96 -29.63
CA LEU A 488 20.10 21.85 -29.21
C LEU A 488 20.45 20.88 -30.33
N ILE A 489 19.56 20.67 -31.29
CA ILE A 489 19.80 19.84 -32.47
C ILE A 489 20.77 20.49 -33.43
N ASN A 490 20.76 21.82 -33.51
CA ASN A 490 21.58 22.60 -34.43
C ASN A 490 22.97 23.01 -33.87
N SER A 491 23.25 22.84 -32.57
CA SER A 491 24.53 23.26 -31.95
C SER A 491 25.60 22.15 -31.88
N SER A 492 25.50 21.12 -32.70
CA SER A 492 26.45 19.98 -32.72
C SER A 492 27.76 20.22 -33.47
N MET A 493 28.11 21.44 -33.82
CA MET A 493 29.39 21.75 -34.47
C MET A 493 30.19 22.82 -33.72
N ASP A 494 31.38 22.42 -33.33
CA ASP A 494 32.59 23.21 -33.07
C ASP A 494 32.50 24.49 -32.23
N GLN A 495 32.70 24.37 -30.91
CA GLN A 495 33.32 25.48 -30.16
C GLN A 495 34.53 24.98 -29.36
N LYS A 496 35.70 25.49 -29.75
CA LYS A 496 36.96 25.42 -29.00
C LYS A 496 36.79 26.12 -27.65
N ILE A 497 36.99 25.35 -26.57
CA ILE A 497 36.93 25.86 -25.19
C ILE A 497 38.22 26.65 -24.93
N SER A 498 38.11 27.96 -24.88
CA SER A 498 39.18 28.85 -24.38
C SER A 498 38.97 29.10 -22.89
N TYR A 499 39.96 28.75 -22.08
CA TYR A 499 39.95 28.99 -20.63
C TYR A 499 40.37 30.44 -20.36
N SER A 500 39.45 31.25 -19.85
CA SER A 500 39.79 32.50 -19.17
C SER A 500 39.25 32.46 -17.74
N ARG A 501 40.17 32.59 -16.78
CA ARG A 501 39.87 32.89 -15.38
C ARG A 501 39.33 34.30 -15.28
N GLY A 502 38.12 34.48 -14.77
CA GLY A 502 37.58 35.77 -14.32
C GLY A 502 37.07 35.61 -12.88
N MET A 503 37.74 36.32 -11.98
CA MET A 503 37.34 36.52 -10.58
C MET A 503 36.32 37.66 -10.47
N GLU A 504 35.49 37.58 -9.42
CA GLU A 504 34.83 38.68 -8.69
C GLU A 504 33.65 39.37 -9.38
N ASP A 505 32.60 39.83 -8.82
CA ASP A 505 32.05 40.08 -7.49
C ASP A 505 30.60 40.55 -7.65
N SER A 506 29.76 40.38 -6.75
CA SER A 506 28.93 41.36 -6.06
C SER A 506 27.56 40.85 -5.58
N ASN A 507 27.43 40.88 -4.28
CA ASN A 507 26.25 41.18 -3.44
C ASN A 507 24.84 41.15 -4.07
N GLN A 508 24.08 40.10 -3.74
CA GLN A 508 22.69 40.23 -3.32
C GLN A 508 22.41 39.24 -2.20
N LYS A 509 22.12 39.79 -1.00
CA LYS A 509 21.57 39.04 0.14
C LYS A 509 20.10 38.79 -0.13
N GLU A 510 19.74 37.50 -0.36
CA GLU A 510 18.39 37.00 -0.12
C GLU A 510 18.45 35.52 0.22
N ASN A 511 17.93 35.23 1.40
CA ASN A 511 17.43 33.97 1.96
C ASN A 511 18.26 32.69 1.83
N SER A 512 19.02 32.44 2.90
CA SER A 512 19.51 31.15 3.37
C SER A 512 20.32 30.25 2.41
N PRO A 513 21.55 30.65 2.01
CA PRO A 513 22.49 29.74 1.31
C PRO A 513 22.96 28.57 2.19
N TYR A 514 22.91 28.70 3.52
CA TYR A 514 23.46 27.72 4.49
C TYR A 514 22.72 26.39 4.53
N LEU A 515 21.43 26.33 4.20
CA LEU A 515 20.66 25.08 4.23
C LEU A 515 20.97 24.20 3.01
N LEU A 516 21.08 24.80 1.84
CA LEU A 516 21.39 24.10 0.59
C LEU A 516 22.82 23.56 0.57
N ASP A 517 23.80 24.31 1.06
CA ASP A 517 25.21 23.87 1.15
C ASP A 517 25.38 22.63 2.02
N ASN A 518 24.60 22.49 3.08
CA ASN A 518 24.64 21.30 3.95
C ASN A 518 24.00 20.07 3.30
N ILE A 519 23.00 20.26 2.44
CA ILE A 519 22.35 19.18 1.70
C ILE A 519 23.29 18.62 0.62
N TYR A 520 23.91 19.50 -0.17
CA TYR A 520 24.89 19.09 -1.22
C TYR A 520 26.02 18.22 -0.66
N LYS A 521 26.52 18.55 0.54
CA LYS A 521 27.62 17.79 1.17
C LYS A 521 27.21 16.38 1.59
N LYS A 522 25.92 16.10 1.78
CA LYS A 522 25.42 14.79 2.20
C LYS A 522 25.15 13.84 1.04
N ILE A 523 25.07 14.35 -0.20
CA ILE A 523 24.78 13.54 -1.40
C ILE A 523 26.03 13.51 -2.29
N PRO A 524 26.78 12.40 -2.33
CA PRO A 524 28.10 12.33 -3.00
C PRO A 524 28.08 12.80 -4.46
N LEU A 525 27.12 12.34 -5.28
CA LEU A 525 26.99 12.73 -6.68
C LEU A 525 26.75 14.23 -6.85
N TRP A 526 25.90 14.84 -6.03
CA TRP A 526 25.64 16.28 -6.05
C TRP A 526 26.89 17.08 -5.61
N SER A 527 27.61 16.58 -4.61
CA SER A 527 28.88 17.18 -4.19
C SER A 527 29.91 17.16 -5.32
N CYS A 528 30.09 16.05 -6.03
CA CYS A 528 30.97 15.93 -7.18
C CYS A 528 30.51 16.86 -8.33
N TYR A 529 29.21 16.92 -8.60
CA TYR A 529 28.65 17.83 -9.60
C TYR A 529 29.04 19.30 -9.33
N GLN A 530 28.78 19.78 -8.11
CA GLN A 530 29.07 21.16 -7.71
C GLN A 530 30.58 21.47 -7.79
N ARG A 531 31.43 20.51 -7.34
CA ARG A 531 32.86 20.70 -7.23
C ARG A 531 33.60 20.68 -8.60
N TYR A 532 33.22 19.75 -9.47
CA TYR A 532 34.04 19.43 -10.63
C TYR A 532 33.42 19.77 -11.99
N ILE A 533 32.11 19.76 -12.11
CA ILE A 533 31.44 19.77 -13.42
C ILE A 533 30.56 21.01 -13.65
N LYS A 534 29.84 21.50 -12.66
CA LYS A 534 28.80 22.51 -12.82
C LYS A 534 29.24 23.73 -13.61
N GLN A 535 30.44 24.24 -13.33
CA GLN A 535 30.98 25.42 -13.98
C GLN A 535 31.38 25.21 -15.46
N LEU A 536 31.56 23.95 -15.87
CA LEU A 536 31.96 23.57 -17.22
C LEU A 536 30.78 23.37 -18.17
N LEU A 537 29.55 23.40 -17.65
CA LEU A 537 28.32 23.09 -18.39
C LEU A 537 27.56 24.38 -18.75
N ASN A 538 26.90 24.39 -19.91
CA ASN A 538 25.90 25.40 -20.27
C ASN A 538 24.57 25.17 -19.52
N GLY A 539 23.58 26.04 -19.66
CA GLY A 539 22.33 26.00 -18.94
C GLY A 539 21.54 24.71 -19.19
N SER A 540 21.40 24.26 -20.43
CA SER A 540 20.65 23.04 -20.78
C SER A 540 21.35 21.77 -20.29
N GLN A 541 22.67 21.72 -20.36
CA GLN A 541 23.48 20.62 -19.84
C GLN A 541 23.36 20.53 -18.30
N ARG A 542 23.40 21.68 -17.60
CA ARG A 542 23.18 21.74 -16.14
C ARG A 542 21.83 21.17 -15.79
N ARG A 543 20.79 21.64 -16.46
CA ARG A 543 19.43 21.17 -16.19
C ARG A 543 19.28 19.66 -16.41
N ARG A 544 19.82 19.14 -17.52
CA ARG A 544 19.87 17.70 -17.79
C ARG A 544 20.57 16.91 -16.69
N VAL A 545 21.71 17.39 -16.21
CA VAL A 545 22.46 16.75 -15.13
C VAL A 545 21.69 16.78 -13.83
N GLU A 546 21.10 17.90 -13.46
CA GLU A 546 20.35 18.05 -12.20
C GLU A 546 19.14 17.11 -12.15
N LEU A 547 18.36 17.02 -13.23
CA LEU A 547 17.27 16.06 -13.34
C LEU A 547 17.78 14.61 -13.35
N GLY A 548 18.85 14.33 -14.06
CA GLY A 548 19.48 13.01 -14.06
C GLY A 548 20.01 12.60 -12.69
N LEU A 549 20.57 13.52 -11.91
CA LEU A 549 21.00 13.28 -10.52
C LEU A 549 19.82 12.98 -9.59
N PHE A 550 18.70 13.66 -9.79
CA PHE A 550 17.47 13.34 -9.06
C PHE A 550 17.01 11.91 -9.36
N VAL A 551 16.92 11.52 -10.64
CA VAL A 551 16.51 10.16 -11.03
C VAL A 551 17.52 9.11 -10.56
N LEU A 552 18.84 9.38 -10.60
CA LEU A 552 19.86 8.48 -10.04
C LEU A 552 19.72 8.27 -8.53
N HIS A 553 19.36 9.31 -7.80
CA HIS A 553 19.22 9.26 -6.35
C HIS A 553 17.93 8.53 -5.92
N THR A 554 16.82 8.85 -6.56
CA THR A 554 15.51 8.22 -6.30
C THR A 554 15.43 6.77 -6.83
N GLY A 555 16.29 6.42 -7.79
CA GLY A 555 16.24 5.13 -8.45
C GLY A 555 14.97 4.97 -9.31
N LYS A 556 14.48 3.75 -9.40
CA LYS A 556 13.29 3.42 -10.20
C LYS A 556 11.99 4.08 -9.69
N PHE A 557 11.99 4.66 -8.48
CA PHE A 557 10.81 5.27 -7.85
C PHE A 557 10.74 6.79 -8.01
N TRP A 558 11.46 7.37 -8.96
CA TRP A 558 11.49 8.82 -9.19
C TRP A 558 10.10 9.38 -9.55
N LEU A 559 9.31 8.61 -10.31
CA LEU A 559 7.97 9.00 -10.73
C LEU A 559 7.00 9.02 -9.55
N GLU A 560 7.01 7.97 -8.73
CA GLU A 560 6.22 7.86 -7.50
C GLU A 560 6.57 8.98 -6.50
N THR A 561 7.85 9.36 -6.44
CA THR A 561 8.30 10.50 -5.62
C THR A 561 7.60 11.78 -6.04
N LEU A 562 7.50 12.05 -7.34
CA LEU A 562 6.81 13.24 -7.87
C LEU A 562 5.29 13.18 -7.68
N PHE A 563 4.67 12.00 -7.80
CA PHE A 563 3.25 11.84 -7.50
C PHE A 563 2.92 12.07 -6.02
N ILE A 564 3.77 11.60 -5.11
CA ILE A 564 3.58 11.86 -3.68
C ILE A 564 3.77 13.34 -3.36
N ALA A 565 4.75 14.00 -3.97
CA ALA A 565 4.96 15.44 -3.81
C ALA A 565 3.74 16.23 -4.27
N LEU A 566 3.22 15.92 -5.45
CA LEU A 566 2.01 16.55 -6.02
C LEU A 566 0.79 16.30 -5.13
N ALA A 567 0.58 15.04 -4.70
CA ALA A 567 -0.55 14.71 -3.84
C ALA A 567 -0.48 15.44 -2.49
N ASN A 568 0.72 15.60 -1.93
CA ASN A 568 0.92 16.36 -0.71
C ASN A 568 0.54 17.84 -0.88
N ASP A 569 1.01 18.50 -1.94
CA ASP A 569 0.65 19.88 -2.22
C ASP A 569 -0.86 20.07 -2.33
N LEU A 570 -1.53 19.19 -3.08
CA LEU A 570 -2.99 19.22 -3.26
C LEU A 570 -3.75 19.03 -1.94
N VAL A 571 -3.23 18.21 -1.05
CA VAL A 571 -3.82 17.98 0.28
C VAL A 571 -3.56 19.19 1.17
N GLN A 572 -2.34 19.71 1.22
CA GLN A 572 -1.98 20.87 2.05
C GLN A 572 -2.77 22.12 1.67
N ASP A 573 -2.92 22.43 0.39
CA ASP A 573 -3.70 23.58 -0.09
C ASP A 573 -5.15 23.58 0.42
N LYS A 574 -5.75 22.39 0.56
CA LYS A 574 -7.13 22.26 1.08
C LYS A 574 -7.22 22.22 2.60
N PHE A 575 -6.21 21.66 3.27
CA PHE A 575 -6.19 21.64 4.75
C PHE A 575 -5.93 23.01 5.37
N THR A 576 -5.15 23.88 4.70
CA THR A 576 -4.87 25.23 5.17
C THR A 576 -6.02 26.22 4.94
N SER A 577 -6.88 25.98 3.95
CA SER A 577 -7.91 26.92 3.54
C SER A 577 -9.23 26.81 4.31
N ASN A 578 -9.53 25.71 5.02
CA ASN A 578 -10.82 25.54 5.74
C ASN A 578 -10.74 24.49 6.86
N TYR A 579 -10.39 24.92 8.06
CA TYR A 579 -10.50 24.07 9.26
C TYR A 579 -11.95 23.79 9.69
N ASP A 580 -12.93 24.48 9.10
CA ASP A 580 -14.29 24.51 9.63
C ASP A 580 -15.38 23.82 8.81
N ASN A 581 -15.15 23.34 7.60
CA ASN A 581 -16.25 22.66 6.91
C ASN A 581 -15.81 21.69 5.80
N THR A 582 -16.20 20.44 6.02
CA THR A 582 -16.53 19.44 5.02
C THR A 582 -15.47 19.27 3.94
N HIS A 583 -14.76 18.17 4.05
CA HIS A 583 -13.87 17.62 3.02
C HIS A 583 -14.43 17.85 1.62
N LYS A 584 -14.02 18.93 0.99
CA LYS A 584 -14.30 19.14 -0.42
C LYS A 584 -13.45 18.17 -1.19
N ILE A 585 -14.07 17.07 -1.59
CA ILE A 585 -13.44 16.01 -2.36
C ILE A 585 -13.02 16.61 -3.69
N TRP A 586 -11.78 16.33 -4.10
CA TRP A 586 -11.35 16.62 -5.44
C TRP A 586 -12.18 15.79 -6.41
N THR A 587 -12.85 16.42 -7.37
CA THR A 587 -13.41 15.71 -8.51
C THR A 587 -12.29 15.28 -9.46
N ASP A 588 -12.47 14.23 -10.25
CA ASP A 588 -11.47 13.82 -11.23
C ASP A 588 -11.16 14.90 -12.25
N ALA A 589 -12.16 15.70 -12.64
CA ALA A 589 -11.98 16.86 -13.50
C ALA A 589 -11.09 17.94 -12.86
N GLU A 590 -11.27 18.23 -11.56
CA GLU A 590 -10.40 19.15 -10.83
C GLU A 590 -8.99 18.61 -10.71
N LEU A 591 -8.81 17.32 -10.41
CA LEU A 591 -7.51 16.68 -10.33
C LEU A 591 -6.79 16.72 -11.68
N THR A 592 -7.45 16.34 -12.76
CA THR A 592 -6.89 16.39 -14.13
C THR A 592 -6.44 17.80 -14.49
N LYS A 593 -7.30 18.81 -14.30
CA LYS A 593 -6.97 20.19 -14.59
C LYS A 593 -5.79 20.72 -13.77
N THR A 594 -5.72 20.33 -12.49
CA THR A 594 -4.63 20.76 -11.62
C THR A 594 -3.35 20.04 -11.96
N PHE A 595 -3.41 18.74 -12.26
CA PHE A 595 -2.28 17.95 -12.71
C PHE A 595 -1.62 18.57 -13.95
N GLU A 596 -2.37 18.88 -15.00
CA GLU A 596 -1.83 19.45 -16.25
C GLU A 596 -1.02 20.75 -16.05
N LYS A 597 -1.33 21.53 -15.02
CA LYS A 597 -0.73 22.84 -14.76
C LYS A 597 0.32 22.84 -13.67
N ASN A 598 0.47 21.72 -12.96
CA ASN A 598 1.34 21.66 -11.79
C ASN A 598 2.83 21.52 -12.21
N HIS A 599 3.72 22.14 -11.43
CA HIS A 599 5.14 22.11 -11.69
C HIS A 599 5.77 20.70 -11.59
N PHE A 600 5.24 19.79 -10.76
CA PHE A 600 5.71 18.41 -10.72
C PHE A 600 5.39 17.65 -12.00
N THR A 601 4.24 17.91 -12.61
CA THR A 601 3.89 17.36 -13.91
C THR A 601 4.81 17.87 -15.02
N LEU A 602 5.15 19.15 -14.97
CA LEU A 602 6.14 19.71 -15.90
C LEU A 602 7.52 19.05 -15.72
N LEU A 603 7.94 18.77 -14.49
CA LEU A 603 9.16 18.00 -14.22
C LEU A 603 9.11 16.58 -14.77
N MET A 604 7.97 15.90 -14.62
CA MET A 604 7.78 14.56 -15.20
C MET A 604 7.99 14.63 -16.73
N HIS A 605 7.33 15.55 -17.41
CA HIS A 605 7.48 15.73 -18.85
C HIS A 605 8.91 16.07 -19.25
N GLU A 606 9.59 16.95 -18.52
CA GLU A 606 10.98 17.33 -18.80
C GLU A 606 11.95 16.15 -18.68
N ILE A 607 11.77 15.29 -17.66
CA ILE A 607 12.56 14.06 -17.49
C ILE A 607 12.37 13.12 -18.71
N PHE A 608 11.13 13.00 -19.22
CA PHE A 608 10.85 12.19 -20.40
C PHE A 608 11.42 12.78 -21.68
N GLU A 609 11.19 14.05 -21.93
CA GLU A 609 11.68 14.75 -23.11
C GLU A 609 13.21 14.71 -23.21
N LEU A 610 13.89 14.68 -22.07
CA LEU A 610 15.34 14.55 -21.98
C LEU A 610 15.83 13.10 -21.99
N ASP A 611 14.95 12.10 -22.13
CA ASP A 611 15.28 10.67 -22.08
C ASP A 611 16.08 10.28 -20.82
N LEU A 612 15.60 10.73 -19.64
CA LEU A 612 16.25 10.51 -18.36
C LEU A 612 15.55 9.46 -17.49
N GLN A 613 14.37 8.97 -17.90
CA GLN A 613 13.52 8.07 -17.09
C GLN A 613 14.19 6.76 -16.67
N ASN A 614 15.20 6.31 -17.41
CA ASN A 614 15.92 5.05 -17.18
C ASN A 614 17.37 5.24 -16.70
N VAL A 615 17.83 6.48 -16.47
CA VAL A 615 19.24 6.71 -16.07
C VAL A 615 19.58 6.14 -14.70
N TRP A 616 18.61 5.83 -13.86
CA TRP A 616 18.83 5.13 -12.58
C TRP A 616 19.55 3.79 -12.76
N ASN A 617 19.40 3.13 -13.90
CA ASN A 617 20.08 1.89 -14.28
C ASN A 617 21.28 2.09 -15.22
N MET A 618 21.75 3.33 -15.37
CA MET A 618 22.81 3.68 -16.31
C MET A 618 24.15 3.06 -15.89
N ASN A 619 24.77 2.34 -16.79
CA ASN A 619 26.14 1.86 -16.63
C ASN A 619 27.16 3.00 -16.78
N SER A 620 28.15 3.04 -15.92
CA SER A 620 29.25 4.00 -16.05
C SER A 620 30.11 3.71 -17.28
N LEU A 621 30.47 4.73 -18.05
CA LEU A 621 31.43 4.63 -19.16
C LEU A 621 32.83 4.26 -18.66
N ILE A 622 33.16 4.60 -17.42
CA ILE A 622 34.47 4.38 -16.79
C ILE A 622 34.26 3.51 -15.55
N ASN A 623 34.94 2.38 -15.51
CA ASN A 623 35.03 1.53 -14.32
C ASN A 623 36.41 1.73 -13.62
N GLY A 624 36.62 1.07 -12.49
CA GLY A 624 37.83 1.22 -11.70
C GLY A 624 39.13 0.84 -12.45
N GLU A 625 39.09 -0.21 -13.25
CA GLU A 625 40.25 -0.66 -14.06
C GLU A 625 40.64 0.36 -15.13
N ILE A 626 39.63 0.86 -15.86
CA ILE A 626 39.81 1.90 -16.85
C ILE A 626 40.35 3.17 -16.18
N LEU A 627 39.80 3.54 -15.03
CA LEU A 627 40.25 4.72 -14.29
C LEU A 627 41.75 4.61 -13.92
N MET A 628 42.17 3.47 -13.37
CA MET A 628 43.58 3.23 -13.04
C MET A 628 44.49 3.27 -14.28
N SER A 629 43.98 2.82 -15.44
CA SER A 629 44.75 2.85 -16.69
C SER A 629 45.00 4.28 -17.24
N ILE A 630 44.06 5.20 -16.96
CA ILE A 630 44.15 6.60 -17.48
C ILE A 630 44.73 7.59 -16.47
N LEU A 631 44.65 7.27 -15.17
CA LEU A 631 45.16 8.05 -14.04
C LEU A 631 45.97 7.12 -13.10
N PRO A 632 47.17 6.67 -13.53
CA PRO A 632 47.92 5.64 -12.77
C PRO A 632 48.42 6.12 -11.40
N LYS A 633 48.53 7.44 -11.19
CA LYS A 633 48.97 8.00 -9.90
C LYS A 633 47.82 8.31 -8.92
N ILE A 634 46.58 7.89 -9.23
CA ILE A 634 45.44 8.16 -8.36
C ILE A 634 45.56 7.36 -7.05
N PRO A 635 45.44 7.96 -5.86
CA PRO A 635 45.42 7.26 -4.60
C PRO A 635 44.09 6.49 -4.43
N LYS A 636 44.18 5.31 -3.84
CA LYS A 636 42.98 4.58 -3.39
C LYS A 636 42.32 5.37 -2.26
N GLY A 637 41.03 5.63 -2.36
CA GLY A 637 40.31 6.35 -1.32
C GLY A 637 39.15 7.19 -1.87
N PRO A 638 38.68 8.21 -1.14
CA PRO A 638 37.52 9.01 -1.50
C PRO A 638 37.64 9.67 -2.88
N ILE A 639 38.82 10.20 -3.24
CA ILE A 639 39.06 10.86 -4.55
C ILE A 639 38.87 9.90 -5.72
N PHE A 640 39.18 8.60 -5.54
CA PHE A 640 38.96 7.59 -6.57
C PHE A 640 37.47 7.46 -6.90
N ARG A 641 36.61 7.46 -5.87
CA ARG A 641 35.16 7.43 -6.01
C ARG A 641 34.64 8.73 -6.61
N ASP A 642 35.13 9.88 -6.15
CA ASP A 642 34.74 11.20 -6.68
C ASP A 642 34.99 11.29 -8.19
N ILE A 643 36.09 10.73 -8.71
CA ILE A 643 36.37 10.73 -10.13
C ILE A 643 35.47 9.79 -10.93
N LEU A 644 35.11 8.61 -10.36
CA LEU A 644 34.12 7.71 -10.98
C LEU A 644 32.74 8.40 -11.02
N ASP A 645 32.32 9.05 -9.94
CA ASP A 645 31.08 9.80 -9.87
C ASP A 645 31.10 10.97 -10.86
N THR A 646 32.24 11.67 -11.00
CA THR A 646 32.43 12.73 -12.00
C THR A 646 32.26 12.19 -13.42
N ALA A 647 32.82 11.00 -13.74
CA ALA A 647 32.64 10.37 -15.04
C ALA A 647 31.17 10.05 -15.32
N LYS A 648 30.42 9.58 -14.31
CA LYS A 648 28.99 9.28 -14.42
C LYS A 648 28.18 10.56 -14.69
N ILE A 649 28.48 11.65 -13.98
CA ILE A 649 27.83 12.96 -14.17
C ILE A 649 28.14 13.52 -15.56
N TRP A 650 29.41 13.39 -16.02
CA TRP A 650 29.80 13.78 -17.37
C TRP A 650 28.99 13.04 -18.44
N SER A 651 28.73 11.74 -18.23
CA SER A 651 27.90 10.94 -19.16
C SER A 651 26.45 11.43 -19.23
N LEU A 652 25.90 11.94 -18.13
CA LEU A 652 24.58 12.60 -18.12
C LEU A 652 24.58 13.89 -18.95
N ALA A 653 25.62 14.70 -18.80
CA ALA A 653 25.77 15.98 -19.54
C ALA A 653 25.93 15.77 -21.05
N PHE A 654 26.60 14.69 -21.44
CA PHE A 654 27.03 14.42 -22.82
C PHE A 654 26.60 12.99 -23.26
N PRO A 655 25.31 12.72 -23.45
CA PRO A 655 24.79 11.36 -23.73
C PRO A 655 25.32 10.77 -25.05
N ASN A 656 25.66 11.63 -26.02
CA ASN A 656 26.13 11.22 -27.36
C ASN A 656 27.66 11.13 -27.48
N LYS A 657 28.41 11.39 -26.39
CA LYS A 657 29.87 11.33 -26.41
C LYS A 657 30.37 9.92 -26.04
N SER A 658 31.52 9.57 -26.61
CA SER A 658 32.11 8.26 -26.46
C SER A 658 32.87 8.07 -25.13
N ARG A 659 33.18 6.82 -24.81
CA ARG A 659 34.10 6.49 -23.70
C ARG A 659 35.48 7.16 -23.89
N PHE A 660 35.94 7.34 -25.13
CA PHE A 660 37.22 8.01 -25.43
C PHE A 660 37.18 9.48 -25.02
N ASP A 661 36.08 10.17 -25.34
CA ASP A 661 35.92 11.59 -24.98
C ASP A 661 35.89 11.76 -23.44
N CYS A 662 35.21 10.83 -22.72
CA CYS A 662 35.20 10.82 -21.26
C CYS A 662 36.61 10.63 -20.66
N LYS A 663 37.42 9.71 -21.24
CA LYS A 663 38.80 9.51 -20.82
C LYS A 663 39.66 10.78 -21.00
N LEU A 664 39.50 11.45 -22.14
CA LEU A 664 40.22 12.68 -22.42
C LEU A 664 39.81 13.80 -21.44
N PHE A 665 38.52 13.94 -21.19
CA PHE A 665 37.99 14.89 -20.20
C PHE A 665 38.60 14.66 -18.82
N LEU A 666 38.57 13.39 -18.32
CA LEU A 666 39.12 13.06 -16.99
C LEU A 666 40.63 13.32 -16.92
N LYS A 667 41.41 13.00 -17.95
CA LYS A 667 42.84 13.31 -18.01
C LYS A 667 43.10 14.81 -17.96
N THR A 668 42.23 15.59 -18.59
CA THR A 668 42.38 17.06 -18.60
C THR A 668 42.01 17.66 -17.24
N LEU A 669 40.94 17.19 -16.64
CA LEU A 669 40.45 17.70 -15.35
C LEU A 669 41.32 17.29 -14.17
N PHE A 670 41.88 16.08 -14.19
CA PHE A 670 42.69 15.50 -13.12
C PHE A 670 44.16 15.27 -13.55
N LYS A 671 44.77 16.27 -14.22
CA LYS A 671 46.14 16.19 -14.72
C LYS A 671 47.18 15.74 -13.70
N GLN A 672 46.99 16.09 -12.43
CA GLN A 672 47.93 15.73 -11.34
C GLN A 672 48.01 14.20 -11.09
N TYR A 673 47.12 13.42 -11.61
CA TYR A 673 47.10 11.95 -11.43
C TYR A 673 47.45 11.16 -12.71
N VAL A 674 47.79 11.88 -13.79
CA VAL A 674 48.18 11.26 -15.08
C VAL A 674 49.56 10.59 -15.00
#